data_87ff2986cdbb2b68a13a96fbbf7881d6
#
_entry.id   87ff2986cdbb2b68a13a96fbbf7881d6
#
_cell.length_a   1.000
_cell.length_b   1.000
_cell.length_c   1.000
_cell.angle_alpha   90.00
_cell.angle_beta   90.00
_cell.angle_gamma   90.00
#
_symmetry.space_group_name_H-M   'P 1'
#
loop_
_entity.id
_entity.type
_entity.pdbx_description
1 polymer ?
#
loop_
_entity_poly.entity_id
_entity_poly.type
_entity_poly.pdbx_seq_one_letter_code
_entity_poly.pdbx_strand_id
1 'polypeptide(L)'
;VTAICGIWNRDGRPDAAQDVARMRRALAPYGNDRSAAWDDGAVALGIGLARLTPEDRFDRQPLAARDRFHLVADLRLDNRAELAEALGLIQRLATLADADLLLAAWERWDTDTPDRLVGDFAFALWDAEHRRLHLVRDILGNRPLFYHANNDRFVFATMAKGLHALPDIPLAPDAFTLMDCIALAPRRGPRSFFADINRVEPGQRVTVHADGRIEPVDWYDWNTPRDLGLRSDDDYVQAMRATFDTAVAACLRSDDPIGSHLSGGMDSSAVTASAALQLAQRGQRLSAYTHVPLAGARLDHWGDRTLDEGPLAALLAARHTNIDHVRVDAAERQIGDDMDAQFHAAEYPPFNLCNQVWMTEICRQMQQRRERVMLVGIMGNATISQQGVERLPLLATTGAWPTLIREGIALHRRGWTAQRVASSAIGALLPPHLLDALRRRFRGKSPPRDLLAYAALNPALVENPDYRAHLEQLGHGLHLPSPRSPRALAVSILRHTDVMGLTAKGQLARFGVDQRDPTGDRRVIDLTLAIPPHLLLRDGQTRWIYHRAFADRIPPELRNQAGKGLQGADWPTRIEQARGTLATELDRANPTAETLLAVPALRALAAADTGTGRVTDAQRYDQRIKLLRGASIAHFIRKAQRRND
;
A
#
# COMPACT_ATOMS: atom_id res chain seq x y z
N VAL A 1 -0.86 -11.92 11.72
CA VAL A 1 -1.84 -11.41 10.74
C VAL A 1 -2.98 -12.39 10.64
N THR A 2 -4.16 -11.92 10.88
CA THR A 2 -5.33 -12.68 11.25
C THR A 2 -6.45 -12.35 10.26
N ALA A 3 -7.43 -13.22 10.13
CA ALA A 3 -8.68 -12.90 9.44
C ALA A 3 -9.81 -12.79 10.46
N ILE A 4 -10.55 -11.71 10.42
CA ILE A 4 -11.73 -11.49 11.24
C ILE A 4 -12.99 -11.43 10.38
N CYS A 5 -14.11 -11.84 10.94
CA CYS A 5 -15.43 -11.67 10.35
C CYS A 5 -16.50 -11.58 11.43
N GLY A 6 -17.65 -11.09 11.07
CA GLY A 6 -18.78 -11.08 11.97
C GLY A 6 -20.07 -10.64 11.28
N ILE A 7 -21.16 -10.87 11.98
CA ILE A 7 -22.50 -10.55 11.55
C ILE A 7 -23.31 -10.01 12.72
N TRP A 8 -24.18 -9.07 12.42
CA TRP A 8 -25.23 -8.59 13.29
C TRP A 8 -26.57 -8.65 12.55
N ASN A 9 -27.42 -9.60 12.91
CA ASN A 9 -28.79 -9.69 12.46
C ASN A 9 -29.64 -8.70 13.23
N ARG A 10 -29.96 -7.55 12.63
CA ARG A 10 -30.73 -6.48 13.28
C ARG A 10 -32.19 -6.83 13.44
N ASP A 11 -32.70 -7.74 12.63
CA ASP A 11 -34.03 -8.33 12.73
C ASP A 11 -34.14 -9.36 13.89
N GLY A 12 -33.02 -9.67 14.57
CA GLY A 12 -32.98 -10.56 15.73
C GLY A 12 -32.95 -12.05 15.38
N ARG A 13 -32.74 -12.45 14.13
CA ARG A 13 -32.61 -13.88 13.77
C ARG A 13 -31.41 -14.52 14.47
N PRO A 14 -31.56 -15.74 15.02
CA PRO A 14 -30.51 -16.39 15.83
C PRO A 14 -29.56 -17.27 15.00
N ASP A 15 -29.37 -17.00 13.73
CA ASP A 15 -28.56 -17.82 12.80
C ASP A 15 -27.16 -17.27 12.52
N ALA A 16 -26.74 -16.20 13.22
CA ALA A 16 -25.46 -15.53 13.03
C ALA A 16 -24.26 -16.47 13.09
N ALA A 17 -24.26 -17.44 14.00
CA ALA A 17 -23.17 -18.40 14.17
C ALA A 17 -22.95 -19.28 12.93
N GLN A 18 -24.01 -19.68 12.21
CA GLN A 18 -23.88 -20.51 11.00
C GLN A 18 -23.21 -19.72 9.87
N ASP A 19 -23.61 -18.46 9.69
CA ASP A 19 -23.07 -17.59 8.67
C ASP A 19 -21.60 -17.25 8.97
N VAL A 20 -21.25 -16.94 10.22
CA VAL A 20 -19.85 -16.73 10.63
C VAL A 20 -19.02 -18.00 10.41
N ALA A 21 -19.56 -19.20 10.61
CA ALA A 21 -18.86 -20.44 10.31
C ALA A 21 -18.58 -20.61 8.80
N ARG A 22 -19.48 -20.17 7.90
CA ARG A 22 -19.27 -20.13 6.44
C ARG A 22 -18.17 -19.11 6.09
N MET A 23 -18.26 -17.90 6.61
CA MET A 23 -17.28 -16.83 6.40
C MET A 23 -15.88 -17.23 6.84
N ARG A 24 -15.73 -17.83 8.03
CA ARG A 24 -14.44 -18.31 8.55
C ARG A 24 -13.81 -19.36 7.65
N ARG A 25 -14.60 -20.30 7.10
CA ARG A 25 -14.08 -21.30 6.14
C ARG A 25 -13.51 -20.65 4.88
N ALA A 26 -14.21 -19.65 4.34
CA ALA A 26 -13.72 -18.91 3.18
C ALA A 26 -12.45 -18.10 3.48
N LEU A 27 -12.29 -17.63 4.71
CA LEU A 27 -11.14 -16.83 5.18
C LEU A 27 -9.96 -17.68 5.70
N ALA A 28 -10.09 -19.01 5.75
CA ALA A 28 -9.04 -19.89 6.29
C ALA A 28 -7.63 -19.67 5.68
N PRO A 29 -7.46 -19.33 4.38
CA PRO A 29 -6.12 -19.06 3.84
C PRO A 29 -5.36 -17.93 4.52
N TYR A 30 -6.04 -16.99 5.21
CA TYR A 30 -5.42 -15.84 5.86
C TYR A 30 -5.07 -16.05 7.34
N GLY A 31 -5.48 -17.17 7.93
CA GLY A 31 -5.15 -17.49 9.33
C GLY A 31 -5.76 -18.81 9.76
N ASN A 32 -4.93 -19.83 9.91
CA ASN A 32 -5.34 -21.20 10.23
C ASN A 32 -4.60 -21.82 11.43
N ASP A 33 -3.73 -21.07 12.13
CA ASP A 33 -3.04 -21.57 13.32
C ASP A 33 -3.99 -21.75 14.51
N ARG A 34 -5.05 -20.95 14.57
CA ARG A 34 -6.18 -21.09 15.50
C ARG A 34 -7.44 -20.50 14.89
N SER A 35 -8.58 -21.15 15.10
CA SER A 35 -9.89 -20.67 14.64
C SER A 35 -10.88 -20.72 15.80
N ALA A 36 -11.57 -19.59 16.06
CA ALA A 36 -12.55 -19.45 17.14
C ALA A 36 -13.70 -18.53 16.74
N ALA A 37 -14.81 -18.59 17.47
CA ALA A 37 -15.94 -17.69 17.33
C ALA A 37 -16.62 -17.49 18.68
N TRP A 38 -17.37 -16.40 18.78
CA TRP A 38 -18.30 -16.05 19.83
C TRP A 38 -19.65 -15.66 19.19
N ASP A 39 -20.75 -15.97 19.84
CA ASP A 39 -22.09 -15.56 19.42
C ASP A 39 -23.04 -15.39 20.62
N ASP A 40 -24.07 -14.56 20.42
CA ASP A 40 -25.24 -14.40 21.31
C ASP A 40 -26.57 -14.65 20.55
N GLY A 41 -26.53 -15.39 19.46
CA GLY A 41 -27.65 -15.66 18.57
C GLY A 41 -27.77 -14.65 17.43
N ALA A 42 -28.04 -13.39 17.72
CA ALA A 42 -28.20 -12.33 16.71
C ALA A 42 -26.87 -11.72 16.26
N VAL A 43 -25.84 -11.75 17.10
CA VAL A 43 -24.50 -11.28 16.80
C VAL A 43 -23.51 -12.42 16.89
N ALA A 44 -22.63 -12.54 15.91
CA ALA A 44 -21.53 -13.49 15.98
C ALA A 44 -20.24 -12.85 15.45
N LEU A 45 -19.12 -13.16 16.10
CA LEU A 45 -17.78 -12.72 15.76
C LEU A 45 -16.88 -13.93 15.56
N GLY A 46 -16.07 -13.93 14.51
CA GLY A 46 -15.20 -15.04 14.16
C GLY A 46 -13.77 -14.60 13.85
N ILE A 47 -12.82 -15.47 14.14
CA ILE A 47 -11.40 -15.24 13.88
C ILE A 47 -10.72 -16.49 13.31
N GLY A 48 -9.78 -16.27 12.38
CA GLY A 48 -8.74 -17.20 11.99
C GLY A 48 -7.38 -16.56 12.26
N LEU A 49 -6.66 -17.02 13.27
CA LEU A 49 -5.37 -16.46 13.70
C LEU A 49 -4.22 -17.04 12.87
N ALA A 50 -3.30 -16.18 12.42
CA ALA A 50 -1.97 -16.56 11.97
C ALA A 50 -0.93 -15.98 12.94
N ARG A 51 -0.12 -16.83 13.55
CA ARG A 51 0.92 -16.45 14.51
C ARG A 51 2.15 -15.95 13.76
N LEU A 52 2.49 -14.67 13.91
CA LEU A 52 3.58 -14.00 13.22
C LEU A 52 4.48 -13.16 14.16
N THR A 53 3.99 -12.93 15.37
CA THR A 53 4.78 -12.30 16.44
C THR A 53 4.89 -13.27 17.63
N PRO A 54 5.94 -13.13 18.46
CA PRO A 54 6.10 -13.99 19.65
C PRO A 54 4.91 -13.92 20.61
N GLU A 55 4.21 -12.79 20.63
CA GLU A 55 3.08 -12.53 21.51
C GLU A 55 1.79 -13.22 21.06
N ASP A 56 1.67 -13.58 19.77
CA ASP A 56 0.48 -14.25 19.21
C ASP A 56 0.20 -15.62 19.85
N ARG A 57 1.20 -16.22 20.53
CA ARG A 57 1.00 -17.45 21.33
C ARG A 57 0.03 -17.25 22.50
N PHE A 58 -0.13 -16.01 22.97
CA PHE A 58 -1.04 -15.66 24.05
C PHE A 58 -2.41 -15.20 23.54
N ASP A 59 -2.58 -15.05 22.23
CA ASP A 59 -3.83 -14.57 21.64
C ASP A 59 -4.96 -15.60 21.81
N ARG A 60 -6.06 -15.15 22.40
CA ARG A 60 -7.24 -15.97 22.75
C ARG A 60 -8.53 -15.43 22.15
N GLN A 61 -8.44 -14.52 21.20
CA GLN A 61 -9.62 -13.95 20.55
C GLN A 61 -10.61 -15.03 20.07
N PRO A 62 -11.94 -14.72 20.03
CA PRO A 62 -12.58 -13.46 20.43
C PRO A 62 -12.40 -13.17 21.91
N LEU A 63 -12.11 -11.90 22.27
CA LEU A 63 -11.98 -11.48 23.66
C LEU A 63 -13.27 -10.86 24.16
N ALA A 64 -13.55 -11.02 25.47
CA ALA A 64 -14.67 -10.38 26.13
C ALA A 64 -14.21 -9.60 27.38
N ALA A 65 -14.83 -8.44 27.62
CA ALA A 65 -14.64 -7.66 28.84
C ALA A 65 -16.00 -7.28 29.43
N ARG A 66 -16.19 -7.63 30.72
CA ARG A 66 -17.37 -7.30 31.53
C ARG A 66 -18.71 -7.71 30.91
N ASP A 67 -18.74 -8.79 30.12
CA ASP A 67 -19.91 -9.22 29.31
C ASP A 67 -20.51 -8.13 28.42
N ARG A 68 -19.81 -7.01 28.28
CA ARG A 68 -20.22 -5.85 27.50
C ARG A 68 -19.50 -5.78 26.15
N PHE A 69 -18.18 -5.82 26.17
CA PHE A 69 -17.37 -5.66 24.98
C PHE A 69 -16.91 -7.02 24.45
N HIS A 70 -17.12 -7.25 23.16
CA HIS A 70 -16.60 -8.44 22.47
C HIS A 70 -15.77 -7.98 21.28
N LEU A 71 -14.51 -8.44 21.21
CA LEU A 71 -13.49 -7.96 20.27
C LEU A 71 -12.98 -9.08 19.38
N VAL A 72 -12.86 -8.80 18.08
CA VAL A 72 -12.02 -9.51 17.12
C VAL A 72 -11.14 -8.53 16.38
N ALA A 73 -9.85 -8.85 16.22
CA ALA A 73 -8.88 -7.93 15.66
C ALA A 73 -7.82 -8.66 14.82
N ASP A 74 -7.46 -8.06 13.71
CA ASP A 74 -6.29 -8.35 12.90
C ASP A 74 -5.28 -7.22 13.15
N LEU A 75 -4.26 -7.46 13.97
CA LEU A 75 -3.40 -6.38 14.42
C LEU A 75 -1.96 -6.80 14.72
N ARG A 76 -1.08 -5.81 14.67
CA ARG A 76 0.24 -5.76 15.26
C ARG A 76 0.43 -4.38 15.87
N LEU A 77 0.59 -4.31 17.19
CA LEU A 77 0.83 -3.04 17.91
C LEU A 77 2.34 -2.81 18.08
N ASP A 78 2.82 -1.67 17.64
CA ASP A 78 4.24 -1.32 17.62
C ASP A 78 4.65 -0.41 18.80
N ASN A 79 3.69 0.03 19.62
CA ASN A 79 3.89 0.81 20.85
C ASN A 79 3.41 0.06 22.10
N ARG A 80 3.59 -1.25 22.17
CA ARG A 80 3.12 -2.12 23.27
C ARG A 80 3.52 -1.66 24.67
N ALA A 81 4.81 -1.28 24.84
CA ALA A 81 5.34 -0.85 26.13
C ALA A 81 4.68 0.46 26.61
N GLU A 82 4.54 1.43 25.73
CA GLU A 82 3.89 2.72 26.00
C GLU A 82 2.41 2.52 26.37
N LEU A 83 1.70 1.65 25.65
CA LEU A 83 0.31 1.31 25.98
C LEU A 83 0.22 0.58 27.32
N ALA A 84 1.08 -0.40 27.57
CA ALA A 84 1.06 -1.14 28.83
C ALA A 84 1.38 -0.25 30.04
N GLU A 85 2.30 0.70 29.91
CA GLU A 85 2.58 1.69 30.93
C GLU A 85 1.36 2.58 31.20
N ALA A 86 0.79 3.16 30.14
CA ALA A 86 -0.40 4.02 30.25
C ALA A 86 -1.61 3.28 30.82
N LEU A 87 -1.72 1.98 30.62
CA LEU A 87 -2.81 1.12 31.13
C LEU A 87 -2.51 0.52 32.52
N GLY A 88 -1.30 0.68 33.05
CA GLY A 88 -0.88 0.03 34.31
C GLY A 88 -0.65 -1.48 34.17
N LEU A 89 -0.34 -1.96 32.97
CA LEU A 89 -0.18 -3.38 32.63
C LEU A 89 1.27 -3.81 32.39
N ILE A 90 2.24 -2.93 32.61
CA ILE A 90 3.66 -3.18 32.27
C ILE A 90 4.21 -4.47 32.88
N GLN A 91 3.82 -4.82 34.10
CA GLN A 91 4.26 -6.03 34.80
C GLN A 91 3.74 -7.32 34.13
N ARG A 92 2.68 -7.23 33.35
CA ARG A 92 2.06 -8.35 32.65
C ARG A 92 2.38 -8.39 31.17
N LEU A 93 3.08 -7.39 30.63
CA LEU A 93 3.29 -7.21 29.18
C LEU A 93 3.85 -8.45 28.48
N ALA A 94 4.74 -9.19 29.14
CA ALA A 94 5.35 -10.41 28.60
C ALA A 94 4.37 -11.56 28.32
N THR A 95 3.16 -11.50 28.88
CA THR A 95 2.12 -12.55 28.75
C THR A 95 0.83 -12.07 28.12
N LEU A 96 0.82 -10.85 27.58
CA LEU A 96 -0.33 -10.25 26.91
C LEU A 96 -0.13 -10.31 25.39
N ALA A 97 -1.19 -10.65 24.67
CA ALA A 97 -1.28 -10.46 23.23
C ALA A 97 -1.57 -8.97 22.89
N ASP A 98 -1.39 -8.58 21.64
CA ASP A 98 -1.74 -7.24 21.18
C ASP A 98 -3.24 -6.96 21.35
N ALA A 99 -4.08 -7.97 21.16
CA ALA A 99 -5.53 -7.85 21.34
C ALA A 99 -5.93 -7.60 22.80
N ASP A 100 -5.20 -8.15 23.78
CA ASP A 100 -5.45 -7.86 25.21
C ASP A 100 -5.19 -6.37 25.52
N LEU A 101 -4.10 -5.81 24.97
CA LEU A 101 -3.79 -4.38 25.11
C LEU A 101 -4.84 -3.49 24.44
N LEU A 102 -5.30 -3.89 23.24
CA LEU A 102 -6.35 -3.17 22.53
C LEU A 102 -7.66 -3.14 23.31
N LEU A 103 -8.09 -4.29 23.86
CA LEU A 103 -9.32 -4.35 24.64
C LEU A 103 -9.24 -3.49 25.90
N ALA A 104 -8.12 -3.55 26.63
CA ALA A 104 -7.88 -2.71 27.80
C ALA A 104 -7.82 -1.21 27.46
N ALA A 105 -7.26 -0.88 26.29
CA ALA A 105 -7.24 0.49 25.78
C ALA A 105 -8.66 1.00 25.50
N TRP A 106 -9.50 0.16 24.86
CA TRP A 106 -10.88 0.49 24.57
C TRP A 106 -11.71 0.69 25.84
N GLU A 107 -11.56 -0.17 26.85
CA GLU A 107 -12.21 0.00 28.16
C GLU A 107 -11.85 1.32 28.84
N ARG A 108 -10.64 1.84 28.59
CA ARG A 108 -10.14 3.07 29.23
C ARG A 108 -10.46 4.33 28.43
N TRP A 109 -10.35 4.28 27.09
CA TRP A 109 -10.40 5.48 26.24
C TRP A 109 -11.53 5.46 25.21
N ASP A 110 -12.31 4.37 25.14
CA ASP A 110 -13.44 4.21 24.23
C ASP A 110 -13.04 4.59 22.78
N THR A 111 -13.81 5.43 22.12
CA THR A 111 -13.63 5.87 20.74
C THR A 111 -12.36 6.69 20.47
N ASP A 112 -11.65 7.12 21.51
CA ASP A 112 -10.35 7.80 21.42
C ASP A 112 -9.17 6.80 21.34
N THR A 113 -9.42 5.51 21.49
CA THR A 113 -8.41 4.44 21.44
C THR A 113 -7.57 4.47 20.16
N PRO A 114 -8.15 4.58 18.95
CA PRO A 114 -7.37 4.50 17.71
C PRO A 114 -6.26 5.56 17.61
N ASP A 115 -6.46 6.75 18.17
CA ASP A 115 -5.44 7.80 18.19
C ASP A 115 -4.23 7.49 19.09
N ARG A 116 -4.33 6.48 19.94
CA ARG A 116 -3.24 6.03 20.84
C ARG A 116 -2.50 4.81 20.33
N LEU A 117 -3.03 4.15 19.30
CA LEU A 117 -2.41 2.96 18.72
C LEU A 117 -1.35 3.33 17.70
N VAL A 118 -0.22 2.64 17.73
CA VAL A 118 0.78 2.63 16.66
C VAL A 118 0.92 1.19 16.18
N GLY A 119 0.80 0.98 14.88
CA GLY A 119 0.90 -0.34 14.25
C GLY A 119 -0.08 -0.51 13.10
N ASP A 120 -0.17 -1.74 12.60
CA ASP A 120 -1.10 -2.14 11.56
C ASP A 120 -2.30 -2.82 12.22
N PHE A 121 -3.50 -2.32 12.02
CA PHE A 121 -4.68 -2.89 12.66
C PHE A 121 -5.99 -2.70 11.87
N ALA A 122 -6.83 -3.72 11.96
CA ALA A 122 -8.25 -3.64 11.69
C ALA A 122 -8.98 -4.45 12.77
N PHE A 123 -9.99 -3.88 13.39
CA PHE A 123 -10.75 -4.59 14.41
C PHE A 123 -12.24 -4.29 14.35
N ALA A 124 -13.01 -5.21 14.91
CA ALA A 124 -14.42 -5.06 15.18
C ALA A 124 -14.69 -5.27 16.66
N LEU A 125 -15.44 -4.36 17.26
CA LEU A 125 -15.83 -4.40 18.66
C LEU A 125 -17.35 -4.24 18.77
N TRP A 126 -17.98 -5.22 19.37
CA TRP A 126 -19.39 -5.21 19.73
C TRP A 126 -19.56 -4.69 21.16
N ASP A 127 -20.33 -3.61 21.33
CA ASP A 127 -20.80 -3.09 22.62
C ASP A 127 -22.24 -3.59 22.85
N ALA A 128 -22.39 -4.64 23.66
CA ALA A 128 -23.66 -5.26 23.93
C ALA A 128 -24.61 -4.36 24.76
N GLU A 129 -24.06 -3.50 25.62
CA GLU A 129 -24.85 -2.58 26.44
C GLU A 129 -25.54 -1.51 25.60
N HIS A 130 -24.82 -0.89 24.67
CA HIS A 130 -25.35 0.15 23.79
C HIS A 130 -25.85 -0.38 22.45
N ARG A 131 -25.69 -1.67 22.19
CA ARG A 131 -26.00 -2.31 20.90
C ARG A 131 -25.38 -1.56 19.73
N ARG A 132 -24.06 -1.45 19.74
CA ARG A 132 -23.26 -0.80 18.72
C ARG A 132 -22.13 -1.71 18.24
N LEU A 133 -21.88 -1.70 16.94
CA LEU A 133 -20.73 -2.37 16.37
C LEU A 133 -19.76 -1.30 15.83
N HIS A 134 -18.53 -1.32 16.32
CA HIS A 134 -17.45 -0.45 15.84
C HIS A 134 -16.50 -1.23 14.95
N LEU A 135 -16.27 -0.74 13.75
CA LEU A 135 -15.22 -1.20 12.84
C LEU A 135 -14.15 -0.11 12.75
N VAL A 136 -12.89 -0.44 12.97
CA VAL A 136 -11.79 0.53 12.99
C VAL A 136 -10.64 0.02 12.15
N ARG A 137 -9.97 0.92 11.42
CA ARG A 137 -8.85 0.59 10.55
C ARG A 137 -7.69 1.56 10.72
N ASP A 138 -6.44 1.05 10.58
CA ASP A 138 -5.21 1.85 10.66
C ASP A 138 -5.10 2.94 9.59
N ILE A 139 -4.17 3.90 9.78
CA ILE A 139 -4.05 5.11 8.95
C ILE A 139 -3.65 4.87 7.48
N LEU A 140 -3.00 3.75 7.17
CA LEU A 140 -2.62 3.38 5.80
C LEU A 140 -3.54 2.30 5.22
N GLY A 141 -4.37 1.67 6.05
CA GLY A 141 -5.20 0.54 5.66
C GLY A 141 -4.40 -0.71 5.36
N ASN A 142 -3.30 -0.94 6.09
CA ASN A 142 -2.45 -2.12 5.94
C ASN A 142 -3.19 -3.40 6.29
N ARG A 143 -4.20 -3.32 7.17
CA ARG A 143 -5.13 -4.42 7.44
C ARG A 143 -6.47 -4.13 6.74
N PRO A 144 -6.86 -4.92 5.71
CA PRO A 144 -8.14 -4.74 5.03
C PRO A 144 -9.32 -5.02 5.94
N LEU A 145 -10.42 -4.30 5.73
CA LEU A 145 -11.70 -4.55 6.41
C LEU A 145 -12.85 -4.10 5.51
N PHE A 146 -13.72 -5.03 5.18
CA PHE A 146 -14.87 -4.84 4.30
C PHE A 146 -16.17 -5.09 5.05
N TYR A 147 -17.26 -4.47 4.56
CA TYR A 147 -18.59 -4.69 5.10
C TYR A 147 -19.67 -4.62 4.02
N HIS A 148 -20.75 -5.32 4.28
CA HIS A 148 -22.01 -5.20 3.55
C HIS A 148 -23.12 -4.90 4.55
N ALA A 149 -24.06 -4.05 4.19
CA ALA A 149 -25.21 -3.70 5.01
C ALA A 149 -26.49 -3.65 4.17
N ASN A 150 -27.54 -4.22 4.69
CA ASN A 150 -28.90 -4.08 4.19
C ASN A 150 -29.84 -3.75 5.37
N ASN A 151 -31.14 -3.76 5.16
CA ASN A 151 -32.11 -3.41 6.20
C ASN A 151 -32.11 -4.39 7.39
N ASP A 152 -31.81 -5.66 7.15
CA ASP A 152 -31.97 -6.74 8.13
C ASP A 152 -30.67 -7.07 8.87
N ARG A 153 -29.53 -6.85 8.23
CA ARG A 153 -28.23 -7.25 8.81
C ARG A 153 -27.06 -6.37 8.39
N PHE A 154 -26.03 -6.41 9.21
CA PHE A 154 -24.71 -5.87 8.92
C PHE A 154 -23.68 -7.00 9.01
N VAL A 155 -22.81 -7.15 8.02
CA VAL A 155 -21.77 -8.17 7.96
C VAL A 155 -20.42 -7.55 7.62
N PHE A 156 -19.33 -8.07 8.20
CA PHE A 156 -17.98 -7.60 7.92
C PHE A 156 -16.98 -8.74 7.82
N ALA A 157 -15.90 -8.51 7.09
CA ALA A 157 -14.79 -9.46 6.96
C ALA A 157 -13.49 -8.76 6.57
N THR A 158 -12.36 -9.35 6.94
CA THR A 158 -11.02 -8.91 6.50
C THR A 158 -10.90 -8.86 4.98
N MET A 159 -11.45 -9.87 4.26
CA MET A 159 -11.43 -9.94 2.80
C MET A 159 -12.84 -10.17 2.28
N ALA A 160 -13.14 -9.64 1.08
CA ALA A 160 -14.48 -9.68 0.50
C ALA A 160 -15.01 -11.11 0.30
N LYS A 161 -14.15 -12.11 0.06
CA LYS A 161 -14.56 -13.52 -0.04
C LYS A 161 -15.25 -14.05 1.22
N GLY A 162 -14.92 -13.49 2.40
CA GLY A 162 -15.66 -13.79 3.61
C GLY A 162 -17.13 -13.40 3.51
N LEU A 163 -17.41 -12.26 2.88
CA LEU A 163 -18.78 -11.78 2.63
C LEU A 163 -19.46 -12.59 1.52
N HIS A 164 -18.74 -12.88 0.43
CA HIS A 164 -19.25 -13.70 -0.68
C HIS A 164 -19.54 -15.16 -0.31
N ALA A 165 -19.07 -15.63 0.85
CA ALA A 165 -19.46 -16.93 1.39
C ALA A 165 -20.94 -16.98 1.80
N LEU A 166 -21.59 -15.83 1.90
CA LEU A 166 -23.02 -15.70 2.18
C LEU A 166 -23.81 -15.67 0.87
N PRO A 167 -24.85 -16.50 0.72
CA PRO A 167 -25.49 -16.72 -0.58
C PRO A 167 -26.28 -15.51 -1.14
N ASP A 168 -26.62 -14.57 -0.28
CA ASP A 168 -27.34 -13.35 -0.63
C ASP A 168 -26.43 -12.17 -0.98
N ILE A 169 -25.10 -12.30 -0.86
CA ILE A 169 -24.13 -11.29 -1.28
C ILE A 169 -23.49 -11.71 -2.60
N PRO A 170 -23.89 -11.06 -3.72
CA PRO A 170 -23.46 -11.48 -5.04
C PRO A 170 -21.98 -11.16 -5.28
N LEU A 171 -21.30 -12.03 -6.02
CA LEU A 171 -19.96 -11.76 -6.56
C LEU A 171 -20.12 -10.95 -7.86
N ALA A 172 -20.05 -9.63 -7.76
CA ALA A 172 -20.16 -8.72 -8.89
C ALA A 172 -19.12 -7.60 -8.80
N PRO A 173 -18.47 -7.20 -9.93
CA PRO A 173 -17.47 -6.13 -9.92
C PRO A 173 -18.12 -4.76 -9.79
N ASP A 174 -17.47 -3.83 -9.04
CA ASP A 174 -17.88 -2.41 -8.99
C ASP A 174 -17.26 -1.64 -10.16
N ALA A 175 -18.11 -1.14 -11.06
CA ALA A 175 -17.68 -0.47 -12.28
C ALA A 175 -16.89 0.82 -12.01
N PHE A 176 -17.30 1.65 -11.04
CA PHE A 176 -16.61 2.91 -10.75
C PHE A 176 -15.22 2.68 -10.16
N THR A 177 -15.08 1.75 -9.21
CA THR A 177 -13.78 1.39 -8.64
C THR A 177 -12.84 0.81 -9.70
N LEU A 178 -13.37 0.02 -10.65
CA LEU A 178 -12.57 -0.49 -11.76
C LEU A 178 -12.16 0.62 -12.74
N MET A 179 -13.04 1.57 -13.05
CA MET A 179 -12.68 2.74 -13.88
C MET A 179 -11.58 3.59 -13.22
N ASP A 180 -11.65 3.83 -11.91
CA ASP A 180 -10.59 4.49 -11.15
C ASP A 180 -9.26 3.70 -11.21
N CYS A 181 -9.33 2.38 -11.10
CA CYS A 181 -8.18 1.50 -11.22
C CYS A 181 -7.55 1.56 -12.63
N ILE A 182 -8.37 1.52 -13.69
CA ILE A 182 -7.94 1.65 -15.09
C ILE A 182 -7.23 2.99 -15.30
N ALA A 183 -7.82 4.07 -14.78
CA ALA A 183 -7.32 5.44 -14.93
C ALA A 183 -6.18 5.80 -13.96
N LEU A 184 -5.84 4.94 -12.98
CA LEU A 184 -4.95 5.28 -11.85
C LEU A 184 -5.43 6.50 -11.05
N ALA A 185 -6.73 6.71 -10.98
CA ALA A 185 -7.32 7.74 -10.15
C ALA A 185 -7.14 7.39 -8.66
N PRO A 186 -6.93 8.38 -7.78
CA PRO A 186 -6.89 8.14 -6.35
C PRO A 186 -8.24 7.62 -5.85
N ARG A 187 -8.22 6.49 -5.16
CA ARG A 187 -9.44 5.89 -4.59
C ARG A 187 -9.81 6.58 -3.29
N ARG A 188 -11.05 7.03 -3.21
CA ARG A 188 -11.67 7.62 -2.00
C ARG A 188 -13.08 7.08 -1.83
N GLY A 189 -13.58 7.17 -0.62
CA GLY A 189 -14.90 6.69 -0.28
C GLY A 189 -14.95 5.17 -0.03
N PRO A 190 -16.10 4.67 0.38
CA PRO A 190 -16.24 3.32 0.92
C PRO A 190 -16.27 2.23 -0.16
N ARG A 191 -16.40 2.53 -1.45
CA ARG A 191 -16.52 1.51 -2.51
C ARG A 191 -15.32 0.57 -2.53
N SER A 192 -15.59 -0.72 -2.69
CA SER A 192 -14.58 -1.76 -2.92
C SER A 192 -14.49 -2.12 -4.41
N PHE A 193 -13.72 -3.15 -4.77
CA PHE A 193 -13.73 -3.71 -6.13
C PHE A 193 -15.00 -4.52 -6.45
N PHE A 194 -15.85 -4.77 -5.46
CA PHE A 194 -17.09 -5.53 -5.60
C PHE A 194 -18.29 -4.65 -5.29
N ALA A 195 -19.34 -4.79 -6.11
CA ALA A 195 -20.60 -4.11 -5.92
C ALA A 195 -21.24 -4.48 -4.57
N ASP A 196 -21.89 -3.53 -3.93
CA ASP A 196 -22.56 -3.67 -2.64
C ASP A 196 -21.66 -4.07 -1.46
N ILE A 197 -20.35 -4.13 -1.67
CA ILE A 197 -19.36 -4.31 -0.62
C ILE A 197 -18.58 -3.00 -0.44
N ASN A 198 -18.65 -2.48 0.78
CA ASN A 198 -17.91 -1.30 1.19
C ASN A 198 -16.62 -1.71 1.94
N ARG A 199 -15.67 -0.79 1.99
CA ARG A 199 -14.47 -0.89 2.82
C ARG A 199 -14.53 0.14 3.95
N VAL A 200 -13.97 -0.18 5.09
CA VAL A 200 -13.59 0.85 6.06
C VAL A 200 -12.38 1.57 5.49
N GLU A 201 -12.45 2.90 5.36
CA GLU A 201 -11.35 3.68 4.79
C GLU A 201 -10.15 3.75 5.76
N PRO A 202 -8.91 3.94 5.26
CA PRO A 202 -7.75 4.15 6.11
C PRO A 202 -7.94 5.33 7.07
N GLY A 203 -7.61 5.12 8.36
CA GLY A 203 -7.78 6.13 9.41
C GLY A 203 -9.24 6.38 9.81
N GLN A 204 -10.14 5.44 9.53
CA GLN A 204 -11.57 5.59 9.78
C GLN A 204 -12.07 4.62 10.85
N ARG A 205 -13.08 5.07 11.59
CA ARG A 205 -13.98 4.28 12.41
C ARG A 205 -15.38 4.33 11.83
N VAL A 206 -16.01 3.19 11.64
CA VAL A 206 -17.42 3.04 11.25
C VAL A 206 -18.19 2.52 12.45
N THR A 207 -19.19 3.27 12.91
CA THR A 207 -20.09 2.84 13.99
C THR A 207 -21.44 2.47 13.39
N VAL A 208 -21.91 1.27 13.68
CA VAL A 208 -23.24 0.78 13.30
C VAL A 208 -24.13 0.82 14.52
N HIS A 209 -25.28 1.46 14.40
CA HIS A 209 -26.26 1.63 15.46
C HIS A 209 -27.44 0.66 15.32
N ALA A 210 -28.17 0.45 16.42
CA ALA A 210 -29.33 -0.44 16.45
C ALA A 210 -30.48 -0.02 15.51
N ASP A 211 -30.58 1.27 15.23
CA ASP A 211 -31.54 1.84 14.27
C ASP A 211 -31.14 1.66 12.79
N GLY A 212 -29.98 1.06 12.55
CA GLY A 212 -29.43 0.83 11.21
C GLY A 212 -28.57 1.96 10.67
N ARG A 213 -28.43 3.07 11.37
CA ARG A 213 -27.56 4.18 11.00
C ARG A 213 -26.09 3.72 11.02
N ILE A 214 -25.37 4.01 9.93
CA ILE A 214 -23.94 3.76 9.77
C ILE A 214 -23.24 5.12 9.81
N GLU A 215 -22.30 5.29 10.73
CA GLU A 215 -21.63 6.56 11.02
C GLU A 215 -20.12 6.39 10.82
N PRO A 216 -19.57 6.80 9.64
CA PRO A 216 -18.13 6.86 9.43
C PRO A 216 -17.55 8.13 10.06
N VAL A 217 -16.42 7.99 10.76
CA VAL A 217 -15.68 9.10 11.39
C VAL A 217 -14.19 8.90 11.12
N ASP A 218 -13.53 9.89 10.50
CA ASP A 218 -12.08 9.92 10.37
C ASP A 218 -11.47 10.23 11.75
N TRP A 219 -10.73 9.29 12.31
CA TRP A 219 -10.07 9.47 13.61
C TRP A 219 -8.64 10.01 13.49
N TYR A 220 -8.04 9.99 12.28
CA TYR A 220 -6.71 10.55 12.05
C TYR A 220 -6.79 11.83 11.21
N ASP A 221 -6.27 12.93 11.75
CA ASP A 221 -6.23 14.22 11.05
C ASP A 221 -4.95 14.35 10.20
N TRP A 222 -5.11 14.21 8.90
CA TRP A 222 -4.04 14.43 7.91
C TRP A 222 -3.68 15.91 7.72
N ASN A 223 -4.50 16.83 8.18
CA ASN A 223 -4.38 18.26 7.85
C ASN A 223 -3.53 19.03 8.87
N THR A 224 -3.53 18.63 10.12
CA THR A 224 -2.80 19.32 11.19
C THR A 224 -1.53 18.56 11.57
N PRO A 225 -0.31 19.12 11.37
CA PRO A 225 0.91 18.49 11.84
C PRO A 225 0.94 18.47 13.37
N ARG A 226 1.41 17.36 13.93
CA ARG A 226 1.66 17.28 15.38
C ARG A 226 2.85 18.15 15.76
N ASP A 227 2.75 18.89 16.85
CA ASP A 227 3.93 19.55 17.43
C ASP A 227 4.75 18.48 18.19
N LEU A 228 5.94 18.20 17.67
CA LEU A 228 6.86 17.23 18.25
C LEU A 228 7.89 17.87 19.20
N GLY A 229 7.79 19.15 19.47
CA GLY A 229 8.71 19.87 20.35
C GLY A 229 10.12 20.06 19.81
N LEU A 230 10.38 19.70 18.53
CA LEU A 230 11.70 19.80 17.89
C LEU A 230 12.01 21.26 17.52
N ARG A 231 13.22 21.76 17.82
CA ARG A 231 13.56 23.17 17.70
C ARG A 231 14.73 23.44 16.74
N SER A 232 15.63 22.50 16.54
CA SER A 232 16.82 22.68 15.68
C SER A 232 16.83 21.66 14.52
N ASP A 233 17.63 21.98 13.49
CA ASP A 233 17.86 21.06 12.37
C ASP A 233 18.41 19.71 12.85
N ASP A 234 19.30 19.72 13.85
CA ASP A 234 19.88 18.52 14.42
C ASP A 234 18.86 17.70 15.20
N ASP A 235 17.90 18.34 15.91
CA ASP A 235 16.82 17.63 16.58
C ASP A 235 16.00 16.82 15.54
N TYR A 236 15.68 17.41 14.38
CA TYR A 236 14.96 16.70 13.32
C TYR A 236 15.78 15.55 12.73
N VAL A 237 17.10 15.72 12.53
CA VAL A 237 17.97 14.64 12.04
C VAL A 237 18.04 13.48 13.04
N GLN A 238 18.21 13.77 14.32
CA GLN A 238 18.22 12.77 15.39
C GLN A 238 16.87 12.10 15.54
N ALA A 239 15.77 12.86 15.52
CA ALA A 239 14.42 12.33 15.57
C ALA A 239 14.14 11.41 14.39
N MET A 240 14.53 11.77 13.16
CA MET A 240 14.38 10.91 11.98
C MET A 240 15.08 9.57 12.18
N ARG A 241 16.32 9.57 12.68
CA ARG A 241 17.09 8.35 12.95
C ARG A 241 16.42 7.50 14.04
N ALA A 242 16.14 8.09 15.20
CA ALA A 242 15.60 7.39 16.36
C ALA A 242 14.20 6.81 16.08
N THR A 243 13.31 7.61 15.51
CA THR A 243 11.96 7.18 15.15
C THR A 243 11.98 6.05 14.13
N PHE A 244 12.84 6.16 13.12
CA PHE A 244 12.98 5.12 12.10
C PHE A 244 13.57 3.83 12.67
N ASP A 245 14.59 3.91 13.53
CA ASP A 245 15.19 2.74 14.19
C ASP A 245 14.15 2.05 15.11
N THR A 246 13.29 2.80 15.79
CA THR A 246 12.18 2.27 16.57
C THR A 246 11.14 1.55 15.68
N ALA A 247 10.79 2.13 14.54
CA ALA A 247 9.88 1.51 13.58
C ALA A 247 10.44 0.21 13.00
N VAL A 248 11.74 0.18 12.67
CA VAL A 248 12.42 -1.04 12.22
C VAL A 248 12.40 -2.10 13.33
N ALA A 249 12.76 -1.72 14.57
CA ALA A 249 12.75 -2.64 15.73
C ALA A 249 11.37 -3.31 15.93
N ALA A 250 10.30 -2.55 15.79
CA ALA A 250 8.93 -3.07 15.89
C ALA A 250 8.60 -4.06 14.76
N CYS A 251 9.04 -3.77 13.53
CA CYS A 251 8.87 -4.68 12.39
C CYS A 251 9.71 -5.97 12.50
N LEU A 252 10.79 -5.97 13.31
CA LEU A 252 11.64 -7.14 13.55
C LEU A 252 11.11 -8.09 14.64
N ARG A 253 9.91 -7.88 15.19
CA ARG A 253 9.30 -8.81 16.15
C ARG A 253 8.80 -10.06 15.42
N SER A 254 9.60 -11.11 15.46
CA SER A 254 9.31 -12.42 14.87
C SER A 254 10.15 -13.49 15.53
N ASP A 255 9.59 -14.69 15.70
CA ASP A 255 10.34 -15.89 16.08
C ASP A 255 10.97 -16.57 14.85
N ASP A 256 10.46 -16.25 13.65
CA ASP A 256 10.93 -16.81 12.38
C ASP A 256 12.00 -15.93 11.74
N PRO A 257 12.84 -16.47 10.82
CA PRO A 257 13.79 -15.69 10.06
C PRO A 257 13.13 -14.60 9.22
N ILE A 258 13.87 -13.51 8.99
CA ILE A 258 13.38 -12.28 8.35
C ILE A 258 14.09 -12.05 7.03
N GLY A 259 13.31 -11.75 5.98
CA GLY A 259 13.80 -11.25 4.71
C GLY A 259 13.56 -9.75 4.55
N SER A 260 14.30 -9.12 3.66
CA SER A 260 14.10 -7.73 3.25
C SER A 260 14.16 -7.61 1.73
N HIS A 261 13.26 -6.85 1.15
CA HIS A 261 13.36 -6.46 -0.25
C HIS A 261 14.39 -5.34 -0.38
N LEU A 262 15.52 -5.63 -0.98
CA LEU A 262 16.62 -4.70 -1.22
C LEU A 262 16.69 -4.36 -2.72
N SER A 263 16.30 -3.16 -3.08
CA SER A 263 16.63 -2.58 -4.39
C SER A 263 17.87 -1.69 -4.26
N GLY A 264 18.38 -1.18 -5.38
CA GLY A 264 19.40 -0.13 -5.35
C GLY A 264 18.86 1.23 -4.87
N GLY A 265 17.59 1.31 -4.47
CA GLY A 265 16.91 2.53 -4.02
C GLY A 265 17.20 2.89 -2.57
N MET A 266 17.03 4.18 -2.25
CA MET A 266 17.35 4.73 -0.92
C MET A 266 16.48 4.14 0.19
N ASP A 267 15.20 3.93 -0.04
CA ASP A 267 14.23 3.50 0.97
C ASP A 267 14.50 2.07 1.43
N SER A 268 14.59 1.15 0.49
CA SER A 268 14.92 -0.25 0.79
C SER A 268 16.31 -0.38 1.41
N SER A 269 17.27 0.47 0.99
CA SER A 269 18.61 0.49 1.58
C SER A 269 18.59 0.94 3.05
N ALA A 270 17.79 1.97 3.39
CA ALA A 270 17.63 2.41 4.77
C ALA A 270 16.98 1.34 5.64
N VAL A 271 15.92 0.69 5.14
CA VAL A 271 15.24 -0.42 5.84
C VAL A 271 16.20 -1.58 6.08
N THR A 272 16.83 -2.07 5.01
CA THR A 272 17.74 -3.24 5.08
C THR A 272 18.95 -2.97 5.96
N ALA A 273 19.59 -1.80 5.85
CA ALA A 273 20.76 -1.44 6.67
C ALA A 273 20.40 -1.33 8.16
N SER A 274 19.29 -0.65 8.49
CA SER A 274 18.85 -0.51 9.88
C SER A 274 18.43 -1.86 10.49
N ALA A 275 17.76 -2.71 9.71
CA ALA A 275 17.41 -4.07 10.13
C ALA A 275 18.68 -4.93 10.34
N ALA A 276 19.64 -4.88 9.43
CA ALA A 276 20.89 -5.63 9.54
C ALA A 276 21.68 -5.22 10.80
N LEU A 277 21.79 -3.92 11.10
CA LEU A 277 22.47 -3.43 12.31
C LEU A 277 21.80 -3.95 13.59
N GLN A 278 20.47 -3.93 13.67
CA GLN A 278 19.74 -4.39 14.84
C GLN A 278 19.78 -5.93 15.00
N LEU A 279 19.70 -6.67 13.90
CA LEU A 279 19.83 -8.13 13.91
C LEU A 279 21.25 -8.58 14.24
N ALA A 280 22.27 -7.85 13.80
CA ALA A 280 23.67 -8.14 14.17
C ALA A 280 23.90 -8.07 15.69
N GLN A 281 23.24 -7.13 16.39
CA GLN A 281 23.30 -7.03 17.86
C GLN A 281 22.68 -8.26 18.56
N ARG A 282 21.81 -8.99 17.86
CA ARG A 282 21.17 -10.23 18.33
C ARG A 282 21.87 -11.49 17.81
N GLY A 283 23.01 -11.34 17.09
CA GLY A 283 23.69 -12.45 16.42
C GLY A 283 22.91 -13.08 15.27
N GLN A 284 21.94 -12.37 14.71
CA GLN A 284 21.04 -12.86 13.67
C GLN A 284 21.45 -12.34 12.28
N ARG A 285 21.09 -13.11 11.25
CA ARG A 285 21.31 -12.76 9.84
C ARG A 285 20.01 -12.25 9.20
N LEU A 286 20.16 -11.53 8.07
CA LEU A 286 19.08 -10.98 7.27
C LEU A 286 19.22 -11.44 5.82
N SER A 287 18.22 -12.09 5.25
CA SER A 287 18.18 -12.33 3.81
C SER A 287 17.73 -11.08 3.07
N ALA A 288 18.52 -10.60 2.11
CA ALA A 288 18.17 -9.43 1.31
C ALA A 288 17.94 -9.82 -0.15
N TYR A 289 16.72 -9.66 -0.62
CA TYR A 289 16.26 -10.08 -1.95
C TYR A 289 16.30 -8.92 -2.92
N THR A 290 17.00 -9.08 -4.04
CA THR A 290 17.07 -8.08 -5.10
C THR A 290 16.59 -8.67 -6.41
N HIS A 291 15.55 -8.06 -7.01
CA HIS A 291 15.18 -8.38 -8.39
C HIS A 291 16.27 -7.91 -9.36
N VAL A 292 16.66 -8.78 -10.27
CA VAL A 292 17.59 -8.50 -11.38
C VAL A 292 16.94 -8.91 -12.71
N PRO A 293 17.25 -8.23 -13.83
CA PRO A 293 16.71 -8.59 -15.13
C PRO A 293 17.12 -10.00 -15.57
N LEU A 294 16.32 -10.62 -16.43
CA LEU A 294 16.65 -11.88 -17.10
C LEU A 294 17.98 -11.76 -17.85
N ALA A 295 18.80 -12.79 -17.78
CA ALA A 295 20.05 -12.85 -18.55
C ALA A 295 19.75 -12.82 -20.06
N GLY A 296 20.44 -11.93 -20.78
CA GLY A 296 20.24 -11.76 -22.23
C GLY A 296 18.93 -11.09 -22.63
N ALA A 297 18.12 -10.61 -21.69
CA ALA A 297 16.88 -9.94 -22.01
C ALA A 297 17.11 -8.58 -22.68
N ARG A 298 16.18 -8.21 -23.56
CA ARG A 298 16.07 -6.84 -24.04
C ARG A 298 15.59 -5.94 -22.92
N LEU A 299 16.37 -4.89 -22.63
CA LEU A 299 16.09 -3.97 -21.54
C LEU A 299 15.50 -2.64 -22.03
N ASP A 300 14.62 -2.05 -21.21
CA ASP A 300 14.05 -0.75 -21.46
C ASP A 300 14.97 0.37 -20.93
N HIS A 301 15.78 0.96 -21.80
CA HIS A 301 16.66 2.09 -21.47
C HIS A 301 15.86 3.40 -21.35
N TRP A 302 15.25 3.62 -20.18
CA TRP A 302 14.42 4.80 -19.92
C TRP A 302 15.19 5.90 -19.17
N GLY A 303 15.71 6.89 -19.93
CA GLY A 303 16.48 8.00 -19.37
C GLY A 303 17.74 7.51 -18.63
N ASP A 304 18.04 8.14 -17.48
CA ASP A 304 19.21 7.81 -16.65
C ASP A 304 18.88 6.76 -15.57
N ARG A 305 17.89 5.90 -15.80
CA ARG A 305 17.49 4.88 -14.81
C ARG A 305 18.48 3.73 -14.77
N THR A 306 18.75 3.24 -13.55
CA THR A 306 19.51 2.00 -13.35
C THR A 306 18.64 0.81 -13.75
N LEU A 307 19.11 0.00 -14.69
CA LEU A 307 18.36 -1.14 -15.25
C LEU A 307 18.55 -2.42 -14.42
N ASP A 308 19.75 -2.65 -13.91
CA ASP A 308 20.09 -3.73 -12.97
C ASP A 308 20.51 -3.10 -11.64
N GLU A 309 19.70 -3.28 -10.61
CA GLU A 309 19.97 -2.79 -9.26
C GLU A 309 20.86 -3.75 -8.44
N GLY A 310 21.14 -4.94 -8.97
CA GLY A 310 21.95 -5.95 -8.28
C GLY A 310 23.32 -5.47 -7.83
N PRO A 311 24.12 -4.80 -8.68
CA PRO A 311 25.42 -4.26 -8.26
C PRO A 311 25.35 -3.23 -7.11
N LEU A 312 24.34 -2.35 -7.12
CA LEU A 312 24.13 -1.37 -6.05
C LEU A 312 23.69 -2.04 -4.74
N ALA A 313 22.79 -3.00 -4.82
CA ALA A 313 22.37 -3.78 -3.66
C ALA A 313 23.54 -4.57 -3.05
N ALA A 314 24.43 -5.12 -3.89
CA ALA A 314 25.62 -5.82 -3.44
C ALA A 314 26.59 -4.91 -2.64
N LEU A 315 26.69 -3.61 -2.96
CA LEU A 315 27.50 -2.66 -2.19
C LEU A 315 26.98 -2.52 -0.75
N LEU A 316 25.65 -2.47 -0.56
CA LEU A 316 25.08 -2.43 0.78
C LEU A 316 25.29 -3.75 1.53
N ALA A 317 25.07 -4.87 0.87
CA ALA A 317 25.28 -6.19 1.46
C ALA A 317 26.73 -6.40 1.90
N ALA A 318 27.71 -5.95 1.11
CA ALA A 318 29.12 -6.03 1.45
C ALA A 318 29.50 -5.19 2.69
N ARG A 319 28.76 -4.11 2.97
CA ARG A 319 28.97 -3.27 4.16
C ARG A 319 28.49 -3.93 5.47
N HIS A 320 27.49 -4.81 5.39
CA HIS A 320 26.86 -5.44 6.55
C HIS A 320 27.04 -6.96 6.47
N THR A 321 28.02 -7.50 7.20
CA THR A 321 28.49 -8.91 7.09
C THR A 321 27.42 -9.96 7.46
N ASN A 322 26.33 -9.55 8.11
CA ASN A 322 25.19 -10.40 8.45
C ASN A 322 24.07 -10.37 7.41
N ILE A 323 24.28 -9.77 6.23
CA ILE A 323 23.32 -9.82 5.12
C ILE A 323 23.66 -10.99 4.19
N ASP A 324 22.67 -11.83 3.91
CA ASP A 324 22.70 -12.84 2.86
C ASP A 324 22.01 -12.26 1.61
N HIS A 325 22.79 -11.80 0.62
CA HIS A 325 22.26 -11.18 -0.58
C HIS A 325 21.81 -12.22 -1.60
N VAL A 326 20.50 -12.20 -1.94
CA VAL A 326 19.85 -13.10 -2.89
C VAL A 326 19.40 -12.34 -4.11
N ARG A 327 19.94 -12.69 -5.29
CA ARG A 327 19.54 -12.11 -6.58
C ARG A 327 18.47 -12.98 -7.21
N VAL A 328 17.36 -12.36 -7.65
CA VAL A 328 16.18 -13.05 -8.17
C VAL A 328 15.85 -12.52 -9.56
N ASP A 329 16.06 -13.34 -10.58
CA ASP A 329 15.72 -13.03 -11.97
C ASP A 329 14.32 -13.53 -12.38
N ALA A 330 13.73 -14.43 -11.59
CA ALA A 330 12.43 -15.05 -11.85
C ALA A 330 12.33 -15.66 -13.29
N ALA A 331 13.40 -16.36 -13.75
CA ALA A 331 13.50 -16.87 -15.11
C ALA A 331 12.44 -17.93 -15.46
N GLU A 332 12.00 -18.71 -14.47
CA GLU A 332 11.01 -19.79 -14.66
C GLU A 332 9.56 -19.30 -14.59
N ARG A 333 9.33 -17.99 -14.48
CA ARG A 333 7.98 -17.41 -14.36
C ARG A 333 7.67 -16.45 -15.49
N GLN A 334 6.42 -16.51 -15.93
CA GLN A 334 5.90 -15.63 -16.97
C GLN A 334 4.82 -14.68 -16.43
N ILE A 335 4.57 -13.60 -17.17
CA ILE A 335 3.42 -12.73 -16.93
C ILE A 335 2.15 -13.56 -17.15
N GLY A 336 1.26 -13.54 -16.19
CA GLY A 336 -0.03 -14.23 -16.27
C GLY A 336 -0.11 -15.55 -15.52
N ASP A 337 1.01 -16.19 -15.18
CA ASP A 337 1.02 -17.50 -14.48
C ASP A 337 0.19 -17.51 -13.20
N ASP A 338 0.18 -16.40 -12.47
CA ASP A 338 -0.42 -16.32 -11.15
C ASP A 338 -1.74 -15.51 -11.09
N MET A 339 -2.34 -15.13 -12.22
CA MET A 339 -3.52 -14.25 -12.19
C MET A 339 -4.71 -14.86 -11.41
N ASP A 340 -4.98 -16.14 -11.58
CA ASP A 340 -6.04 -16.84 -10.83
C ASP A 340 -5.73 -16.90 -9.33
N ALA A 341 -4.52 -17.31 -8.97
CA ALA A 341 -4.09 -17.37 -7.57
C ALA A 341 -4.10 -15.98 -6.90
N GLN A 342 -3.73 -14.94 -7.65
CA GLN A 342 -3.76 -13.56 -7.20
C GLN A 342 -5.21 -13.07 -6.99
N PHE A 343 -6.11 -13.36 -7.92
CA PHE A 343 -7.54 -13.04 -7.75
C PHE A 343 -8.08 -13.68 -6.47
N HIS A 344 -7.85 -14.97 -6.27
CA HIS A 344 -8.35 -15.70 -5.11
C HIS A 344 -7.72 -15.29 -3.78
N ALA A 345 -6.49 -14.79 -3.78
CA ALA A 345 -5.77 -14.45 -2.57
C ALA A 345 -5.86 -12.96 -2.19
N ALA A 346 -5.84 -12.06 -3.17
CA ALA A 346 -5.76 -10.61 -2.91
C ALA A 346 -7.03 -9.85 -3.33
N GLU A 347 -7.90 -10.44 -4.16
CA GLU A 347 -9.22 -9.92 -4.53
C GLU A 347 -9.19 -8.51 -5.15
N TYR A 348 -8.12 -8.19 -5.87
CA TYR A 348 -8.00 -6.97 -6.67
C TYR A 348 -7.17 -7.20 -7.94
N PRO A 349 -7.35 -6.40 -9.00
CA PRO A 349 -6.54 -6.52 -10.21
C PRO A 349 -5.16 -5.86 -10.00
N PRO A 350 -4.03 -6.60 -10.11
CA PRO A 350 -2.70 -6.02 -9.98
C PRO A 350 -2.44 -4.93 -11.02
N PHE A 351 -1.89 -3.79 -10.58
CA PHE A 351 -1.59 -2.66 -11.48
C PHE A 351 -0.46 -2.93 -12.46
N ASN A 352 0.47 -3.82 -12.10
CA ASN A 352 1.67 -4.12 -12.89
C ASN A 352 2.02 -5.60 -12.81
N LEU A 353 1.62 -6.35 -13.83
CA LEU A 353 1.87 -7.79 -13.91
C LEU A 353 3.36 -8.15 -14.00
N CYS A 354 4.23 -7.27 -14.56
CA CYS A 354 5.68 -7.52 -14.57
C CYS A 354 6.26 -7.55 -13.16
N ASN A 355 5.79 -6.66 -12.28
CA ASN A 355 6.26 -6.67 -10.90
C ASN A 355 5.73 -7.87 -10.12
N GLN A 356 4.54 -8.38 -10.44
CA GLN A 356 4.00 -9.59 -9.80
C GLN A 356 4.90 -10.81 -10.02
N VAL A 357 5.54 -10.93 -11.20
CA VAL A 357 6.43 -12.05 -11.53
C VAL A 357 7.55 -12.20 -10.50
N TRP A 358 8.35 -11.16 -10.30
CA TRP A 358 9.50 -11.24 -9.39
C TRP A 358 9.09 -11.15 -7.91
N MET A 359 8.01 -10.42 -7.57
CA MET A 359 7.49 -10.40 -6.18
C MET A 359 7.00 -11.78 -5.75
N THR A 360 6.28 -12.48 -6.62
CA THR A 360 5.84 -13.85 -6.37
C THR A 360 7.04 -14.78 -6.19
N GLU A 361 8.08 -14.65 -7.02
CA GLU A 361 9.27 -15.49 -6.91
C GLU A 361 10.05 -15.24 -5.61
N ILE A 362 10.20 -13.97 -5.20
CA ILE A 362 10.79 -13.65 -3.88
C ILE A 362 10.01 -14.32 -2.75
N CYS A 363 8.67 -14.16 -2.72
CA CYS A 363 7.84 -14.76 -1.68
C CYS A 363 7.93 -16.29 -1.66
N ARG A 364 8.03 -16.94 -2.84
CA ARG A 364 8.23 -18.38 -2.96
C ARG A 364 9.58 -18.83 -2.37
N GLN A 365 10.66 -18.11 -2.66
CA GLN A 365 11.98 -18.40 -2.08
C GLN A 365 12.01 -18.18 -0.57
N MET A 366 11.34 -17.14 -0.06
CA MET A 366 11.17 -16.93 1.37
C MET A 366 10.42 -18.09 2.03
N GLN A 367 9.32 -18.54 1.43
CA GLN A 367 8.56 -19.70 1.91
C GLN A 367 9.45 -20.96 1.99
N GLN A 368 10.27 -21.23 0.98
CA GLN A 368 11.21 -22.37 0.98
C GLN A 368 12.25 -22.27 2.09
N ARG A 369 12.67 -21.06 2.45
CA ARG A 369 13.60 -20.77 3.55
C ARG A 369 12.92 -20.63 4.90
N ARG A 370 11.59 -20.78 4.96
CA ARG A 370 10.77 -20.60 6.17
C ARG A 370 10.89 -19.19 6.76
N GLU A 371 11.12 -18.19 5.92
CA GLU A 371 11.12 -16.79 6.30
C GLU A 371 9.68 -16.27 6.23
N ARG A 372 9.18 -15.74 7.33
CA ARG A 372 7.76 -15.33 7.42
C ARG A 372 7.54 -13.82 7.47
N VAL A 373 8.58 -13.04 7.56
CA VAL A 373 8.52 -11.56 7.57
C VAL A 373 9.34 -11.01 6.42
N MET A 374 8.72 -10.17 5.58
CA MET A 374 9.40 -9.41 4.53
C MET A 374 9.36 -7.91 4.85
N LEU A 375 10.53 -7.32 5.08
CA LEU A 375 10.66 -5.88 5.24
C LEU A 375 10.67 -5.20 3.87
N VAL A 376 9.91 -4.10 3.75
CA VAL A 376 9.83 -3.29 2.54
C VAL A 376 9.96 -1.80 2.87
N GLY A 377 10.20 -0.95 1.87
CA GLY A 377 10.27 0.51 2.01
C GLY A 377 9.34 1.21 1.01
N ILE A 378 8.06 0.82 0.98
CA ILE A 378 7.10 1.28 -0.03
C ILE A 378 6.73 2.75 0.19
N MET A 379 6.53 3.16 1.46
CA MET A 379 6.14 4.52 1.81
C MET A 379 7.31 5.50 1.84
N GLY A 380 8.55 5.03 1.71
CA GLY A 380 9.76 5.83 1.89
C GLY A 380 9.83 7.11 1.04
N ASN A 381 9.38 7.06 -0.21
CA ASN A 381 9.33 8.24 -1.08
C ASN A 381 8.38 9.35 -0.58
N ALA A 382 7.36 8.99 0.20
CA ALA A 382 6.43 9.94 0.84
C ALA A 382 6.86 10.33 2.26
N THR A 383 7.83 9.59 2.83
CA THR A 383 8.30 9.77 4.21
C THR A 383 9.80 10.04 4.25
N ILE A 384 10.64 9.07 4.59
CA ILE A 384 12.06 9.25 4.92
C ILE A 384 12.91 9.83 3.79
N SER A 385 12.61 9.53 2.52
CA SER A 385 13.39 9.96 1.36
C SER A 385 12.67 10.96 0.46
N GLN A 386 11.72 11.71 1.00
CA GLN A 386 11.00 12.73 0.26
C GLN A 386 11.95 13.76 -0.36
N GLN A 387 11.79 14.05 -1.65
CA GLN A 387 12.75 14.92 -2.38
C GLN A 387 12.71 16.38 -1.96
N GLY A 388 11.55 16.87 -1.55
CA GLY A 388 11.35 18.26 -1.14
C GLY A 388 11.27 19.26 -2.28
N VAL A 389 11.18 18.83 -3.54
CA VAL A 389 11.12 19.73 -4.72
C VAL A 389 9.88 20.63 -4.67
N GLU A 390 8.81 20.18 -4.02
CA GLU A 390 7.57 20.89 -3.79
C GLU A 390 7.75 22.11 -2.85
N ARG A 391 8.94 22.28 -2.26
CA ARG A 391 9.33 23.53 -1.61
C ARG A 391 9.40 24.70 -2.59
N LEU A 392 9.76 24.47 -3.85
CA LEU A 392 9.85 25.54 -4.86
C LEU A 392 8.51 26.23 -5.11
N PRO A 393 7.40 25.54 -5.43
CA PRO A 393 6.10 26.19 -5.55
C PRO A 393 5.60 26.77 -4.21
N LEU A 394 5.94 26.19 -3.08
CA LEU A 394 5.63 26.76 -1.77
C LEU A 394 6.32 28.11 -1.57
N LEU A 395 7.61 28.24 -1.90
CA LEU A 395 8.36 29.51 -1.84
C LEU A 395 7.78 30.56 -2.79
N ALA A 396 7.33 30.14 -3.99
CA ALA A 396 6.68 31.04 -4.93
C ALA A 396 5.33 31.57 -4.41
N THR A 397 4.50 30.70 -3.80
CA THR A 397 3.18 31.09 -3.27
C THR A 397 3.27 31.93 -2.01
N THR A 398 4.32 31.76 -1.21
CA THR A 398 4.54 32.54 0.03
C THR A 398 5.33 33.84 -0.21
N GLY A 399 5.71 34.15 -1.46
CA GLY A 399 6.47 35.34 -1.79
C GLY A 399 7.94 35.31 -1.36
N ALA A 400 8.49 34.17 -1.01
CA ALA A 400 9.88 33.99 -0.58
C ALA A 400 10.86 33.94 -1.78
N TRP A 401 10.76 34.91 -2.68
CA TRP A 401 11.49 34.99 -3.95
C TRP A 401 13.02 34.94 -3.82
N PRO A 402 13.67 35.64 -2.85
CA PRO A 402 15.12 35.52 -2.69
C PRO A 402 15.58 34.10 -2.39
N THR A 403 14.84 33.38 -1.56
CA THR A 403 15.12 31.97 -1.22
C THR A 403 14.87 31.08 -2.43
N LEU A 404 13.78 31.30 -3.18
CA LEU A 404 13.47 30.54 -4.41
C LEU A 404 14.59 30.69 -5.45
N ILE A 405 15.08 31.90 -5.68
CA ILE A 405 16.17 32.16 -6.62
C ILE A 405 17.46 31.46 -6.16
N ARG A 406 17.81 31.59 -4.87
CA ARG A 406 18.99 30.92 -4.30
C ARG A 406 18.92 29.39 -4.48
N GLU A 407 17.81 28.77 -4.14
CA GLU A 407 17.61 27.32 -4.33
C GLU A 407 17.64 26.95 -5.82
N GLY A 408 17.04 27.77 -6.70
CA GLY A 408 17.08 27.54 -8.15
C GLY A 408 18.49 27.56 -8.72
N ILE A 409 19.31 28.52 -8.32
CA ILE A 409 20.74 28.59 -8.70
C ILE A 409 21.50 27.37 -8.16
N ALA A 410 21.26 26.98 -6.91
CA ALA A 410 21.89 25.84 -6.29
C ALA A 410 21.53 24.52 -6.99
N LEU A 411 20.27 24.33 -7.37
CA LEU A 411 19.81 23.18 -8.17
C LEU A 411 20.45 23.18 -9.56
N HIS A 412 20.55 24.37 -10.19
CA HIS A 412 21.21 24.49 -11.51
C HIS A 412 22.68 24.07 -11.44
N ARG A 413 23.41 24.50 -10.43
CA ARG A 413 24.81 24.08 -10.18
C ARG A 413 24.95 22.56 -9.97
N ARG A 414 23.87 21.89 -9.55
CA ARG A 414 23.79 20.43 -9.38
C ARG A 414 23.24 19.70 -10.61
N GLY A 415 23.21 20.37 -11.78
CA GLY A 415 22.87 19.77 -13.06
C GLY A 415 21.39 19.85 -13.44
N TRP A 416 20.55 20.58 -12.69
CA TRP A 416 19.17 20.81 -13.15
C TRP A 416 19.15 21.88 -14.24
N THR A 417 18.35 21.66 -15.29
CA THR A 417 18.14 22.71 -16.30
C THR A 417 17.30 23.85 -15.73
N ALA A 418 17.55 25.08 -16.17
CA ALA A 418 16.75 26.24 -15.76
C ALA A 418 15.25 26.03 -16.04
N GLN A 419 14.92 25.37 -17.16
CA GLN A 419 13.56 25.01 -17.52
C GLN A 419 12.94 24.05 -16.50
N ARG A 420 13.69 23.05 -16.00
CA ARG A 420 13.22 22.12 -14.98
C ARG A 420 12.95 22.84 -13.66
N VAL A 421 13.83 23.73 -13.24
CA VAL A 421 13.65 24.54 -12.03
C VAL A 421 12.40 25.42 -12.16
N ALA A 422 12.28 26.18 -13.25
CA ALA A 422 11.12 27.04 -13.49
C ALA A 422 9.80 26.23 -13.56
N SER A 423 9.79 25.10 -14.26
CA SER A 423 8.60 24.25 -14.35
C SER A 423 8.22 23.61 -13.01
N SER A 424 9.17 23.35 -12.13
CA SER A 424 8.91 22.85 -10.78
C SER A 424 8.37 23.95 -9.86
N ALA A 425 8.87 25.17 -9.98
CA ALA A 425 8.43 26.30 -9.16
C ALA A 425 7.04 26.84 -9.55
N ILE A 426 6.78 27.00 -10.85
CA ILE A 426 5.58 27.68 -11.35
C ILE A 426 4.53 26.68 -11.84
N GLY A 427 4.96 25.51 -12.31
CA GLY A 427 4.07 24.54 -12.92
C GLY A 427 2.93 24.06 -12.01
N ALA A 428 3.19 23.96 -10.70
CA ALA A 428 2.16 23.58 -9.72
C ALA A 428 1.14 24.71 -9.43
N LEU A 429 1.40 25.92 -9.91
CA LEU A 429 0.53 27.09 -9.73
C LEU A 429 -0.44 27.26 -10.91
N LEU A 430 -0.11 26.66 -12.05
CA LEU A 430 -0.93 26.72 -13.25
C LEU A 430 -2.03 25.66 -13.22
N PRO A 431 -3.21 25.96 -13.76
CA PRO A 431 -4.22 24.92 -14.00
C PRO A 431 -3.63 23.78 -14.84
N PRO A 432 -3.94 22.52 -14.51
CA PRO A 432 -3.33 21.35 -15.17
C PRO A 432 -3.43 21.37 -16.71
N HIS A 433 -4.58 21.79 -17.25
CA HIS A 433 -4.81 21.90 -18.71
C HIS A 433 -3.91 22.93 -19.38
N LEU A 434 -3.63 24.09 -18.74
CA LEU A 434 -2.71 25.09 -19.25
C LEU A 434 -1.26 24.61 -19.17
N LEU A 435 -0.89 23.95 -18.10
CA LEU A 435 0.43 23.36 -17.95
C LEU A 435 0.71 22.31 -19.03
N ASP A 436 -0.26 21.48 -19.35
CA ASP A 436 -0.14 20.46 -20.40
C ASP A 436 -0.11 21.08 -21.81
N ALA A 437 -0.88 22.15 -22.04
CA ALA A 437 -0.82 22.92 -23.29
C ALA A 437 0.58 23.54 -23.50
N LEU A 438 1.15 24.16 -22.46
CA LEU A 438 2.50 24.75 -22.50
C LEU A 438 3.57 23.66 -22.70
N ARG A 439 3.46 22.52 -22.02
CA ARG A 439 4.39 21.41 -22.19
C ARG A 439 4.37 20.84 -23.61
N ARG A 440 3.19 20.63 -24.19
CA ARG A 440 3.05 20.21 -25.59
C ARG A 440 3.71 21.17 -26.55
N ARG A 441 3.54 22.48 -26.32
CA ARG A 441 4.14 23.53 -27.18
C ARG A 441 5.68 23.56 -27.10
N PHE A 442 6.26 23.34 -25.91
CA PHE A 442 7.71 23.52 -25.71
C PHE A 442 8.52 22.22 -25.67
N ARG A 443 7.91 21.06 -25.46
CA ARG A 443 8.58 19.76 -25.34
C ARG A 443 8.16 18.75 -26.40
N GLY A 444 7.33 19.12 -27.37
CA GLY A 444 6.81 18.19 -28.36
C GLY A 444 5.90 17.12 -27.73
N LYS A 445 6.03 15.87 -28.16
CA LYS A 445 5.16 14.73 -27.78
C LYS A 445 5.33 14.24 -26.33
N SER A 446 5.38 15.12 -25.34
CA SER A 446 5.27 14.66 -23.95
C SER A 446 3.84 14.16 -23.71
N PRO A 447 3.66 12.97 -23.11
CA PRO A 447 2.32 12.47 -22.86
C PRO A 447 1.56 13.45 -21.95
N PRO A 448 0.27 13.66 -22.22
CA PRO A 448 -0.56 14.49 -21.36
C PRO A 448 -0.57 13.89 -19.93
N ARG A 449 -0.72 14.72 -18.91
CA ARG A 449 -1.01 14.29 -17.54
C ARG A 449 -2.49 13.95 -17.34
N ASP A 450 -3.17 13.69 -18.43
CA ASP A 450 -4.52 13.20 -18.46
C ASP A 450 -4.51 11.73 -18.03
N LEU A 451 -5.37 11.38 -17.09
CA LEU A 451 -5.56 10.00 -16.64
C LEU A 451 -5.85 9.06 -17.82
N LEU A 452 -6.48 9.56 -18.87
CA LEU A 452 -6.82 8.80 -20.06
C LEU A 452 -5.61 8.42 -20.93
N ALA A 453 -4.54 9.22 -20.92
CA ALA A 453 -3.34 8.91 -21.69
C ALA A 453 -2.68 7.59 -21.28
N TYR A 454 -2.90 7.20 -20.02
CA TYR A 454 -2.35 5.97 -19.41
C TYR A 454 -3.40 4.88 -19.24
N ALA A 455 -4.66 5.20 -19.49
CA ALA A 455 -5.78 4.31 -19.24
C ALA A 455 -6.06 3.42 -20.47
N ALA A 456 -6.42 2.19 -20.19
CA ALA A 456 -7.05 1.30 -21.17
C ALA A 456 -8.57 1.43 -21.18
N LEU A 457 -9.09 2.58 -20.71
CA LEU A 457 -10.51 2.85 -20.57
C LEU A 457 -11.20 2.91 -21.94
N ASN A 458 -12.42 2.39 -22.03
CA ASN A 458 -13.24 2.56 -23.20
C ASN A 458 -13.53 4.06 -23.44
N PRO A 459 -13.18 4.64 -24.59
CA PRO A 459 -13.36 6.06 -24.86
C PRO A 459 -14.79 6.58 -24.62
N ALA A 460 -15.81 5.74 -24.86
CA ALA A 460 -17.19 6.12 -24.64
C ALA A 460 -17.52 6.46 -23.15
N LEU A 461 -16.76 5.89 -22.21
CA LEU A 461 -16.97 6.17 -20.78
C LEU A 461 -16.40 7.51 -20.34
N VAL A 462 -15.48 8.08 -21.08
CA VAL A 462 -14.90 9.40 -20.79
C VAL A 462 -15.97 10.50 -20.87
N GLU A 463 -16.93 10.32 -21.76
CA GLU A 463 -18.07 11.24 -21.95
C GLU A 463 -19.25 10.89 -21.03
N ASN A 464 -19.16 9.79 -20.25
CA ASN A 464 -20.23 9.37 -19.36
C ASN A 464 -20.43 10.38 -18.22
N PRO A 465 -21.62 10.99 -18.07
CA PRO A 465 -21.88 12.01 -17.05
C PRO A 465 -21.72 11.49 -15.62
N ASP A 466 -22.10 10.23 -15.38
CA ASP A 466 -22.04 9.63 -14.03
C ASP A 466 -20.59 9.41 -13.58
N TYR A 467 -19.70 9.00 -14.50
CA TYR A 467 -18.29 8.87 -14.18
C TYR A 467 -17.62 10.25 -13.94
N ARG A 468 -17.99 11.26 -14.73
CA ARG A 468 -17.50 12.63 -14.50
C ARG A 468 -17.96 13.15 -13.13
N ALA A 469 -19.23 12.97 -12.79
CA ALA A 469 -19.76 13.34 -11.47
C ALA A 469 -19.04 12.58 -10.34
N HIS A 470 -18.73 11.29 -10.53
CA HIS A 470 -17.93 10.51 -9.59
C HIS A 470 -16.53 11.10 -9.39
N LEU A 471 -15.81 11.45 -10.46
CA LEU A 471 -14.47 12.07 -10.35
C LEU A 471 -14.55 13.44 -9.64
N GLU A 472 -15.58 14.25 -9.88
CA GLU A 472 -15.79 15.51 -9.19
C GLU A 472 -16.04 15.30 -7.69
N GLN A 473 -16.85 14.31 -7.31
CA GLN A 473 -17.06 13.92 -5.91
C GLN A 473 -15.78 13.48 -5.21
N LEU A 474 -14.85 12.84 -5.94
CA LEU A 474 -13.52 12.50 -5.43
C LEU A 474 -12.59 13.72 -5.29
N GLY A 475 -13.02 14.91 -5.71
CA GLY A 475 -12.30 16.17 -5.63
C GLY A 475 -11.22 16.34 -6.70
N HIS A 476 -11.32 15.63 -7.82
CA HIS A 476 -10.46 15.83 -8.99
C HIS A 476 -11.23 15.51 -10.28
N GLY A 477 -10.83 16.16 -11.38
CA GLY A 477 -11.27 15.77 -12.72
C GLY A 477 -10.29 14.79 -13.37
N LEU A 478 -10.29 14.74 -14.71
CA LEU A 478 -9.36 13.91 -15.48
C LEU A 478 -7.88 14.27 -15.29
N HIS A 479 -7.58 15.39 -14.67
CA HIS A 479 -6.22 15.87 -14.42
C HIS A 479 -5.94 15.93 -12.93
N LEU A 480 -4.92 15.20 -12.48
CA LEU A 480 -4.49 15.23 -11.08
C LEU A 480 -3.81 16.57 -10.75
N PRO A 481 -4.22 17.26 -9.68
CA PRO A 481 -3.58 18.51 -9.26
C PRO A 481 -2.12 18.26 -8.84
N SER A 482 -1.23 19.19 -9.19
CA SER A 482 0.15 19.12 -8.71
C SER A 482 0.24 19.60 -7.26
N PRO A 483 0.89 18.86 -6.36
CA PRO A 483 1.09 19.28 -4.97
C PRO A 483 1.88 20.59 -4.88
N ARG A 484 1.46 21.52 -4.01
CA ARG A 484 2.08 22.84 -3.83
C ARG A 484 3.03 22.91 -2.63
N SER A 485 3.17 21.83 -1.90
CA SER A 485 4.11 21.72 -0.78
C SER A 485 4.54 20.26 -0.59
N PRO A 486 5.71 20.00 0.03
CA PRO A 486 6.16 18.65 0.35
C PRO A 486 5.12 17.86 1.17
N ARG A 487 4.51 18.50 2.16
CA ARG A 487 3.46 17.89 2.97
C ARG A 487 2.23 17.50 2.15
N ALA A 488 1.75 18.38 1.24
CA ALA A 488 0.62 18.06 0.38
C ALA A 488 0.91 16.84 -0.51
N LEU A 489 2.17 16.68 -0.99
CA LEU A 489 2.60 15.50 -1.72
C LEU A 489 2.56 14.26 -0.83
N ALA A 490 3.14 14.32 0.39
CA ALA A 490 3.15 13.20 1.32
C ALA A 490 1.72 12.71 1.61
N VAL A 491 0.83 13.62 2.01
CA VAL A 491 -0.58 13.31 2.29
C VAL A 491 -1.27 12.71 1.06
N SER A 492 -1.03 13.27 -0.14
CA SER A 492 -1.67 12.76 -1.37
C SER A 492 -1.26 11.33 -1.71
N ILE A 493 -0.05 10.89 -1.33
CA ILE A 493 0.43 9.52 -1.52
C ILE A 493 -0.11 8.62 -0.41
N LEU A 494 0.09 9.00 0.85
CA LEU A 494 -0.19 8.16 2.02
C LEU A 494 -1.68 7.81 2.17
N ARG A 495 -2.59 8.70 1.78
CA ARG A 495 -4.05 8.46 1.85
C ARG A 495 -4.60 7.48 0.82
N HIS A 496 -3.79 7.05 -0.16
CA HIS A 496 -4.28 6.26 -1.31
C HIS A 496 -3.53 4.92 -1.48
N THR A 497 -3.00 4.39 -0.40
CA THR A 497 -2.12 3.20 -0.42
C THR A 497 -2.78 1.91 0.05
N ASP A 498 -4.05 1.91 0.37
CA ASP A 498 -4.77 0.77 0.99
C ASP A 498 -4.78 -0.53 0.15
N VAL A 499 -4.53 -0.45 -1.16
CA VAL A 499 -4.31 -1.62 -2.02
C VAL A 499 -3.09 -2.43 -1.58
N MET A 500 -2.12 -1.79 -0.90
CA MET A 500 -0.96 -2.51 -0.37
C MET A 500 -1.37 -3.51 0.71
N GLY A 501 -2.39 -3.21 1.50
CA GLY A 501 -2.97 -4.15 2.46
C GLY A 501 -3.54 -5.42 1.80
N LEU A 502 -4.20 -5.29 0.65
CA LEU A 502 -4.69 -6.43 -0.15
C LEU A 502 -3.53 -7.26 -0.69
N THR A 503 -2.47 -6.60 -1.17
CA THR A 503 -1.25 -7.27 -1.64
C THR A 503 -0.61 -8.07 -0.51
N ALA A 504 -0.42 -7.46 0.66
CA ALA A 504 0.18 -8.11 1.84
C ALA A 504 -0.66 -9.32 2.30
N LYS A 505 -2.00 -9.19 2.33
CA LYS A 505 -2.89 -10.32 2.63
C LYS A 505 -2.79 -11.44 1.61
N GLY A 506 -2.73 -11.11 0.32
CA GLY A 506 -2.54 -12.10 -0.73
C GLY A 506 -1.22 -12.85 -0.62
N GLN A 507 -0.12 -12.17 -0.27
CA GLN A 507 1.19 -12.79 -0.04
C GLN A 507 1.16 -13.71 1.19
N LEU A 508 0.53 -13.27 2.28
CA LEU A 508 0.35 -14.10 3.46
C LEU A 508 -0.44 -15.38 3.14
N ALA A 509 -1.58 -15.24 2.45
CA ALA A 509 -2.43 -16.39 2.11
C ALA A 509 -1.74 -17.41 1.21
N ARG A 510 -0.88 -16.94 0.29
CA ARG A 510 -0.21 -17.79 -0.69
C ARG A 510 1.10 -18.39 -0.19
N PHE A 511 1.86 -17.63 0.58
CA PHE A 511 3.25 -17.96 0.90
C PHE A 511 3.56 -17.97 2.40
N GLY A 512 2.62 -17.53 3.25
CA GLY A 512 2.84 -17.38 4.69
C GLY A 512 3.77 -16.21 5.05
N VAL A 513 3.96 -15.26 4.13
CA VAL A 513 4.87 -14.10 4.28
C VAL A 513 4.09 -12.85 4.67
N ASP A 514 4.39 -12.29 5.83
CA ASP A 514 3.86 -11.01 6.33
C ASP A 514 4.75 -9.85 5.87
N GLN A 515 4.20 -8.97 5.06
CA GLN A 515 4.91 -7.77 4.60
C GLN A 515 4.80 -6.66 5.65
N ARG A 516 5.94 -6.07 6.04
CA ARG A 516 6.03 -4.98 7.02
C ARG A 516 6.84 -3.82 6.46
N ASP A 517 6.29 -2.62 6.56
CA ASP A 517 6.92 -1.39 6.04
C ASP A 517 7.22 -0.39 7.17
N PRO A 518 8.45 -0.36 7.71
CA PRO A 518 8.80 0.62 8.74
C PRO A 518 8.78 2.07 8.24
N THR A 519 8.81 2.31 6.92
CA THR A 519 8.69 3.66 6.37
C THR A 519 7.25 4.18 6.44
N GLY A 520 6.28 3.28 6.62
CA GLY A 520 4.86 3.57 6.84
C GLY A 520 4.43 3.58 8.31
N ASP A 521 5.35 3.45 9.26
CA ASP A 521 5.03 3.56 10.69
C ASP A 521 4.44 4.95 10.99
N ARG A 522 3.38 4.98 11.79
CA ARG A 522 2.68 6.22 12.14
C ARG A 522 3.61 7.29 12.73
N ARG A 523 4.57 6.90 13.57
CA ARG A 523 5.56 7.84 14.16
C ARG A 523 6.45 8.46 13.10
N VAL A 524 6.84 7.68 12.08
CA VAL A 524 7.61 8.17 10.92
C VAL A 524 6.76 9.11 10.07
N ILE A 525 5.48 8.80 9.88
CA ILE A 525 4.52 9.67 9.17
C ILE A 525 4.32 10.98 9.92
N ASP A 526 4.00 10.93 11.22
CA ASP A 526 3.79 12.13 12.06
C ASP A 526 5.03 13.05 12.03
N LEU A 527 6.23 12.46 12.16
CA LEU A 527 7.49 13.21 12.02
C LEU A 527 7.63 13.83 10.63
N THR A 528 7.40 13.05 9.56
CA THR A 528 7.52 13.54 8.17
C THR A 528 6.61 14.72 7.90
N LEU A 529 5.37 14.66 8.38
CA LEU A 529 4.39 15.75 8.21
C LEU A 529 4.76 17.02 9.00
N ALA A 530 5.59 16.89 10.03
CA ALA A 530 6.09 17.99 10.86
C ALA A 530 7.44 18.56 10.36
N ILE A 531 8.16 17.87 9.45
CA ILE A 531 9.47 18.32 8.97
C ILE A 531 9.36 19.67 8.22
N PRO A 532 10.12 20.69 8.63
CA PRO A 532 10.20 21.94 7.89
C PRO A 532 10.71 21.72 6.45
N PRO A 533 10.09 22.34 5.43
CA PRO A 533 10.43 22.11 4.03
C PRO A 533 11.91 22.36 3.67
N HIS A 534 12.62 23.22 4.42
CA HIS A 534 14.05 23.49 4.20
C HIS A 534 14.96 22.31 4.57
N LEU A 535 14.49 21.36 5.36
CA LEU A 535 15.21 20.13 5.69
C LEU A 535 15.03 19.03 4.62
N LEU A 536 14.10 19.22 3.69
CA LEU A 536 13.91 18.30 2.57
C LEU A 536 14.70 18.72 1.33
N LEU A 537 14.68 20.04 1.02
CA LEU A 537 15.47 20.66 -0.06
C LEU A 537 16.24 21.84 0.52
N ARG A 538 17.58 21.79 0.49
CA ARG A 538 18.46 22.86 1.00
C ARG A 538 19.72 22.98 0.17
N ASP A 539 20.05 24.21 -0.25
CA ASP A 539 21.21 24.53 -1.08
C ASP A 539 21.31 23.63 -2.32
N GLY A 540 20.16 23.39 -2.95
CA GLY A 540 20.01 22.51 -4.11
C GLY A 540 20.14 21.00 -3.79
N GLN A 541 20.38 20.59 -2.54
CA GLN A 541 20.40 19.20 -2.13
C GLN A 541 18.97 18.75 -1.79
N THR A 542 18.41 17.88 -2.62
CA THR A 542 17.17 17.15 -2.32
C THR A 542 17.41 16.08 -1.25
N ARG A 543 16.38 15.70 -0.51
CA ARG A 543 16.48 14.68 0.57
C ARG A 543 17.54 15.05 1.63
N TRP A 544 17.69 16.31 1.95
CA TRP A 544 18.76 16.83 2.80
C TRP A 544 18.83 16.11 4.15
N ILE A 545 17.70 15.92 4.82
CA ILE A 545 17.60 15.23 6.11
C ILE A 545 17.97 13.74 6.00
N TYR A 546 17.54 13.06 4.92
CA TYR A 546 17.87 11.66 4.66
C TYR A 546 19.38 11.42 4.60
N HIS A 547 20.09 12.29 3.85
CA HIS A 547 21.55 12.19 3.69
C HIS A 547 22.29 12.29 5.02
N ARG A 548 21.74 12.98 6.01
CA ARG A 548 22.34 13.12 7.35
C ARG A 548 21.91 12.02 8.30
N ALA A 549 20.66 11.67 8.31
CA ALA A 549 20.11 10.64 9.21
C ALA A 549 20.72 9.26 8.94
N PHE A 550 21.03 8.92 7.69
CA PHE A 550 21.48 7.59 7.28
C PHE A 550 22.92 7.52 6.75
N ALA A 551 23.74 8.54 7.02
CA ALA A 551 25.12 8.64 6.51
C ALA A 551 26.04 7.51 7.00
N ASP A 552 25.80 7.02 8.21
CA ASP A 552 26.61 6.01 8.90
C ASP A 552 26.39 4.58 8.39
N ARG A 553 25.22 4.30 7.79
CA ARG A 553 24.79 2.94 7.47
C ARG A 553 24.65 2.64 5.99
N ILE A 554 24.55 3.65 5.14
CA ILE A 554 24.37 3.50 3.69
C ILE A 554 25.60 4.01 2.95
N PRO A 555 26.20 3.22 2.02
CA PRO A 555 27.31 3.66 1.20
C PRO A 555 27.05 4.97 0.46
N PRO A 556 28.06 5.86 0.30
CA PRO A 556 27.90 7.12 -0.42
C PRO A 556 27.38 6.94 -1.86
N GLU A 557 27.76 5.87 -2.53
CA GLU A 557 27.38 5.54 -3.90
C GLU A 557 25.85 5.37 -4.03
N LEU A 558 25.21 4.71 -3.05
CA LEU A 558 23.75 4.58 -3.01
C LEU A 558 23.07 5.88 -2.59
N ARG A 559 23.62 6.59 -1.60
CA ARG A 559 23.04 7.84 -1.13
C ARG A 559 23.06 8.96 -2.20
N ASN A 560 24.10 9.00 -3.02
CA ASN A 560 24.33 10.03 -4.02
C ASN A 560 23.83 9.63 -5.42
N GLN A 561 23.18 8.49 -5.56
CA GLN A 561 22.67 8.03 -6.84
C GLN A 561 21.69 9.05 -7.44
N ALA A 562 21.99 9.53 -8.65
CA ALA A 562 21.18 10.53 -9.34
C ALA A 562 19.90 9.93 -9.94
N GLY A 563 19.95 8.68 -10.40
CA GLY A 563 18.86 7.95 -11.06
C GLY A 563 18.01 7.14 -10.09
N LYS A 564 16.79 6.82 -10.52
CA LYS A 564 15.95 5.79 -9.87
C LYS A 564 16.15 4.46 -10.59
N GLY A 565 16.04 3.35 -9.87
CA GLY A 565 15.96 2.03 -10.50
C GLY A 565 14.72 1.90 -11.41
N LEU A 566 14.82 1.06 -12.42
CA LEU A 566 13.72 0.65 -13.27
C LEU A 566 13.37 -0.81 -12.98
N GLN A 567 12.50 -1.04 -12.01
CA GLN A 567 12.01 -2.37 -11.71
C GLN A 567 11.37 -3.03 -12.94
N GLY A 568 11.71 -4.29 -13.20
CA GLY A 568 11.26 -5.00 -14.39
C GLY A 568 11.72 -4.33 -15.69
N ALA A 569 13.00 -3.93 -15.79
CA ALA A 569 13.58 -3.34 -17.01
C ALA A 569 13.54 -4.30 -18.21
N ASP A 570 13.40 -5.59 -17.95
CA ASP A 570 13.28 -6.69 -18.91
C ASP A 570 11.82 -6.93 -19.41
N TRP A 571 10.89 -6.02 -19.07
CA TRP A 571 9.49 -6.14 -19.44
C TRP A 571 9.25 -6.38 -20.95
N PRO A 572 10.07 -5.86 -21.90
CA PRO A 572 9.83 -6.13 -23.33
C PRO A 572 9.98 -7.62 -23.66
N THR A 573 11.00 -8.28 -23.11
CA THR A 573 11.20 -9.74 -23.26
C THR A 573 10.08 -10.52 -22.58
N ARG A 574 9.68 -10.12 -21.36
CA ARG A 574 8.62 -10.81 -20.62
C ARG A 574 7.25 -10.69 -21.29
N ILE A 575 6.92 -9.54 -21.87
CA ILE A 575 5.67 -9.39 -22.65
C ILE A 575 5.72 -10.27 -23.90
N GLU A 576 6.85 -10.32 -24.60
CA GLU A 576 7.00 -11.17 -25.76
C GLU A 576 6.76 -12.65 -25.44
N GLN A 577 7.35 -13.13 -24.35
CA GLN A 577 7.15 -14.50 -23.86
C GLN A 577 5.69 -14.79 -23.47
N ALA A 578 4.99 -13.80 -22.92
CA ALA A 578 3.61 -13.93 -22.43
C ALA A 578 2.54 -13.50 -23.44
N ARG A 579 2.92 -13.17 -24.68
CA ARG A 579 2.01 -12.64 -25.72
C ARG A 579 0.76 -13.51 -25.91
N GLY A 580 0.95 -14.82 -26.04
CA GLY A 580 -0.16 -15.78 -26.20
C GLY A 580 -1.10 -15.80 -25.01
N THR A 581 -0.56 -15.75 -23.80
CA THR A 581 -1.35 -15.69 -22.54
C THR A 581 -2.18 -14.41 -22.46
N LEU A 582 -1.57 -13.25 -22.78
CA LEU A 582 -2.25 -11.95 -22.77
C LEU A 582 -3.35 -11.88 -23.84
N ALA A 583 -3.08 -12.38 -25.06
CA ALA A 583 -4.08 -12.44 -26.13
C ALA A 583 -5.26 -13.34 -25.73
N THR A 584 -4.98 -14.54 -25.23
CA THR A 584 -6.02 -15.48 -24.75
C THR A 584 -6.88 -14.87 -23.65
N GLU A 585 -6.29 -14.13 -22.71
CA GLU A 585 -7.06 -13.49 -21.65
C GLU A 585 -7.99 -12.38 -22.19
N LEU A 586 -7.51 -11.57 -23.13
CA LEU A 586 -8.31 -10.52 -23.77
C LEU A 586 -9.41 -11.09 -24.70
N ASP A 587 -9.19 -12.26 -25.32
CA ASP A 587 -10.21 -12.93 -26.12
C ASP A 587 -11.35 -13.49 -25.28
N ARG A 588 -11.08 -13.76 -23.99
CA ARG A 588 -12.09 -14.17 -23.00
C ARG A 588 -12.79 -12.99 -22.33
N ALA A 589 -12.55 -11.75 -22.77
CA ALA A 589 -13.23 -10.58 -22.24
C ALA A 589 -14.74 -10.71 -22.45
N ASN A 590 -15.50 -10.46 -21.38
CA ASN A 590 -16.95 -10.53 -21.39
C ASN A 590 -17.56 -9.14 -21.65
N PRO A 591 -18.89 -9.02 -21.84
CA PRO A 591 -19.55 -7.73 -22.15
C PRO A 591 -19.25 -6.62 -21.13
N THR A 592 -19.11 -6.93 -19.83
CA THR A 592 -18.73 -5.93 -18.81
C THR A 592 -17.32 -5.42 -19.02
N ALA A 593 -16.37 -6.31 -19.33
CA ALA A 593 -15.00 -5.92 -19.66
C ALA A 593 -14.95 -5.06 -20.94
N GLU A 594 -15.74 -5.40 -21.97
CA GLU A 594 -15.83 -4.62 -23.22
C GLU A 594 -16.49 -3.24 -22.99
N THR A 595 -17.40 -3.12 -22.02
CA THR A 595 -17.96 -1.82 -21.64
C THR A 595 -16.90 -0.92 -20.98
N LEU A 596 -16.08 -1.47 -20.09
CA LEU A 596 -15.11 -0.69 -19.30
C LEU A 596 -13.78 -0.46 -20.01
N LEU A 597 -13.32 -1.41 -20.81
CA LEU A 597 -11.99 -1.43 -21.44
C LEU A 597 -12.10 -1.23 -22.96
N ALA A 598 -11.06 -0.62 -23.54
CA ALA A 598 -10.86 -0.54 -24.98
C ALA A 598 -10.33 -1.90 -25.52
N VAL A 599 -11.09 -3.00 -25.36
CA VAL A 599 -10.66 -4.37 -25.66
C VAL A 599 -10.11 -4.54 -27.06
N PRO A 600 -10.71 -3.98 -28.15
CA PRO A 600 -10.13 -4.09 -29.51
C PRO A 600 -8.73 -3.49 -29.60
N ALA A 601 -8.48 -2.35 -28.96
CA ALA A 601 -7.16 -1.71 -28.92
C ALA A 601 -6.16 -2.56 -28.11
N LEU A 602 -6.58 -3.15 -26.99
CA LEU A 602 -5.75 -4.04 -26.18
C LEU A 602 -5.37 -5.32 -26.92
N ARG A 603 -6.29 -5.91 -27.69
CA ARG A 603 -5.99 -7.06 -28.58
C ARG A 603 -4.96 -6.69 -29.65
N ALA A 604 -5.10 -5.51 -30.26
CA ALA A 604 -4.11 -5.02 -31.22
C ALA A 604 -2.73 -4.82 -30.58
N LEU A 605 -2.66 -4.31 -29.33
CA LEU A 605 -1.41 -4.17 -28.59
C LEU A 605 -0.80 -5.54 -28.22
N ALA A 606 -1.60 -6.53 -27.87
CA ALA A 606 -1.14 -7.89 -27.59
C ALA A 606 -0.60 -8.58 -28.85
N ALA A 607 -1.18 -8.31 -30.03
CA ALA A 607 -0.69 -8.82 -31.31
C ALA A 607 0.55 -8.08 -31.84
N ALA A 608 0.77 -6.83 -31.41
CA ALA A 608 1.87 -6.01 -31.89
C ALA A 608 3.23 -6.50 -31.37
N ASP A 609 4.23 -6.61 -32.28
CA ASP A 609 5.60 -6.92 -31.89
C ASP A 609 6.18 -5.83 -30.96
N THR A 610 6.90 -6.24 -29.93
CA THR A 610 7.67 -5.31 -29.08
C THR A 610 8.85 -4.69 -29.85
N GLY A 611 9.21 -5.25 -31.04
CA GLY A 611 10.32 -4.83 -31.88
C GLY A 611 11.69 -5.17 -31.28
N THR A 612 12.74 -4.98 -32.08
CA THR A 612 14.14 -5.25 -31.67
C THR A 612 14.93 -3.98 -31.30
N GLY A 613 14.40 -2.81 -31.66
CA GLY A 613 15.06 -1.52 -31.47
C GLY A 613 14.92 -0.96 -30.04
N ARG A 614 15.35 0.29 -29.84
CA ARG A 614 15.19 1.00 -28.58
C ARG A 614 13.70 1.18 -28.26
N VAL A 615 13.30 0.91 -27.02
CA VAL A 615 11.92 1.09 -26.54
C VAL A 615 11.54 2.57 -26.57
N THR A 616 10.43 2.88 -27.23
CA THR A 616 9.86 4.23 -27.30
C THR A 616 8.95 4.53 -26.10
N ASP A 617 8.68 5.82 -25.83
CA ASP A 617 7.72 6.21 -24.78
C ASP A 617 6.32 5.67 -25.09
N ALA A 618 5.89 5.67 -26.36
CA ALA A 618 4.61 5.10 -26.77
C ALA A 618 4.51 3.62 -26.40
N GLN A 619 5.53 2.82 -26.72
CA GLN A 619 5.56 1.40 -26.35
C GLN A 619 5.49 1.18 -24.84
N ARG A 620 6.19 2.00 -24.02
CA ARG A 620 6.09 1.91 -22.56
C ARG A 620 4.67 2.13 -22.07
N TYR A 621 4.00 3.16 -22.57
CA TYR A 621 2.62 3.45 -22.15
C TYR A 621 1.63 2.41 -22.65
N ASP A 622 1.74 2.01 -23.91
CA ASP A 622 0.78 1.12 -24.54
C ASP A 622 0.98 -0.34 -24.11
N GLN A 623 2.19 -0.86 -24.13
CA GLN A 623 2.44 -2.27 -23.80
C GLN A 623 2.61 -2.50 -22.30
N ARG A 624 3.54 -1.80 -21.64
CA ARG A 624 3.83 -2.04 -20.22
C ARG A 624 2.70 -1.57 -19.29
N ILE A 625 2.01 -0.47 -19.63
CA ILE A 625 0.98 0.10 -18.75
C ILE A 625 -0.41 -0.32 -19.20
N LYS A 626 -0.86 0.09 -20.40
CA LYS A 626 -2.24 -0.16 -20.84
C LYS A 626 -2.52 -1.64 -21.04
N LEU A 627 -1.67 -2.35 -21.81
CA LEU A 627 -1.91 -3.76 -22.12
C LEU A 627 -1.93 -4.62 -20.86
N LEU A 628 -0.90 -4.51 -20.01
CA LEU A 628 -0.80 -5.36 -18.82
C LEU A 628 -1.90 -5.06 -17.80
N ARG A 629 -2.24 -3.79 -17.60
CA ARG A 629 -3.35 -3.42 -16.73
C ARG A 629 -4.69 -3.82 -17.30
N GLY A 630 -4.91 -3.59 -18.59
CA GLY A 630 -6.12 -4.01 -19.29
C GLY A 630 -6.36 -5.52 -19.19
N ALA A 631 -5.34 -6.33 -19.40
CA ALA A 631 -5.43 -7.79 -19.25
C ALA A 631 -5.72 -8.21 -17.80
N SER A 632 -5.06 -7.59 -16.83
CA SER A 632 -5.30 -7.83 -15.40
C SER A 632 -6.75 -7.52 -14.99
N ILE A 633 -7.29 -6.40 -15.47
CA ILE A 633 -8.66 -5.98 -15.14
C ILE A 633 -9.69 -6.84 -15.89
N ALA A 634 -9.45 -7.19 -17.15
CA ALA A 634 -10.31 -8.12 -17.89
C ALA A 634 -10.42 -9.47 -17.17
N HIS A 635 -9.29 -9.98 -16.68
CA HIS A 635 -9.23 -11.20 -15.88
C HIS A 635 -10.05 -11.07 -14.60
N PHE A 636 -9.84 -9.98 -13.84
CA PHE A 636 -10.60 -9.73 -12.60
C PHE A 636 -12.10 -9.68 -12.85
N ILE A 637 -12.57 -8.93 -13.86
CA ILE A 637 -14.00 -8.82 -14.19
C ILE A 637 -14.57 -10.19 -14.53
N ARG A 638 -13.88 -10.98 -15.33
CA ARG A 638 -14.32 -12.33 -15.71
C ARG A 638 -14.46 -13.26 -14.51
N LYS A 639 -13.53 -13.16 -13.54
CA LYS A 639 -13.58 -13.97 -12.32
C LYS A 639 -14.65 -13.50 -11.34
N ALA A 640 -14.83 -12.18 -11.20
CA ALA A 640 -15.79 -11.58 -10.30
C ALA A 640 -17.27 -11.71 -10.77
N GLN A 641 -17.52 -12.22 -11.97
CA GLN A 641 -18.87 -12.48 -12.49
C GLN A 641 -19.26 -13.96 -12.52
N ARG A 642 -18.35 -14.85 -12.11
CA ARG A 642 -18.74 -16.25 -11.89
C ARG A 642 -19.54 -16.33 -10.61
N ARG A 643 -20.71 -17.01 -10.69
CA ARG A 643 -21.48 -17.35 -9.49
C ARG A 643 -20.57 -18.12 -8.51
N ASN A 644 -20.91 -18.07 -7.23
CA ASN A 644 -20.18 -18.71 -6.12
C ASN A 644 -20.20 -20.28 -6.19
N ASP A 645 -20.08 -20.84 -7.40
CA ASP A 645 -20.02 -22.28 -7.65
C ASP A 645 -18.61 -22.82 -7.42
#